data_ce4577d8a295cf318391b61b1f5263e9
#
_entry.id   ce4577d8a295cf318391b61b1f5263e9
#
_cell.length_a   1.000
_cell.length_b   1.000
_cell.length_c   1.000
_cell.angle_alpha   90.00
_cell.angle_beta   90.00
_cell.angle_gamma   90.00
#
_symmetry.space_group_name_H-M   'P 1'
#
loop_
_entity.id
_entity.type
_entity.pdbx_description
1 polymer ?
#
loop_
_entity_poly.entity_id
_entity_poly.type
_entity_poly.pdbx_seq_one_letter_code
_entity_poly.pdbx_strand_id
1 'polypeptide(L)'
;MRVWLGRLERAVSNSSRGDKALESARRGGRLEIKRGVGGRGDAVRTFFARVVAMTTWIEARLVRIPLVAVFAWGSLDAVRLERLGAQSLDDYSASAIQSAMEELAAAEKRLAEGAIDKAEGEAKVESARQRLRAEQAWAARRKVAAAESHVASTQQAITALANRIKAGQAKVAETAAAAEKAETERKAADEQLKAVPPDQEPKITEAQKVLAQREEAATKAATAAESAKKAVDEAQREKDTADKELADRKAALTEARDAYAVAHATAMGGLVPISSRDWDYAKARHLLFRAGFGGTPEEIQKLVDMGPHEAVRFLVDYRNRPMANIEVESDVYSWELPLDYEQRLHVEARNEIAEVDGKRNVDKHAVLVRWWVRRLLESPRPMEERLVLFWHDHFATSFRTLNDTYLMYQQNEFFRKYADNFEALLHGIVQDPAMIRYLNNDENEAGHVNENFGRELLELFSLGEEHSAAHTESGYTEKDVRDANTRALTGASYEHYSAQFRFYHGRHDDEAKTLLGSTGAIGAHEAVDIMLRHPGTSRYLAKKLWQYFAYWEPEPEVVDRVAHMLRANGYRIRPVLENVFLSQAFYSDHAIANHIKSPVELLVGTARAAGLAKVDYQNVRFLLASMGQSLFDPPSVAGWEEGRDWINTNLLMARYTATVDLVKKGGGDYVALLKDRSFADTEAVVDHMIERFLARPLPPGKRRTLIEFVGPLPPSAEWAAQAKAINAKLQALVILLVSSPEYQVS
;
A
#
# COMPACT_ATOMS: atom_id res chain seq x y z
N MET A 1 12.68 16.24 9.75
CA MET A 1 14.05 16.52 10.24
C MET A 1 14.87 17.37 9.26
N ARG A 2 15.05 17.02 7.97
CA ARG A 2 15.78 17.87 6.98
C ARG A 2 15.18 19.27 6.79
N VAL A 3 13.86 19.42 6.75
CA VAL A 3 13.17 20.71 6.63
C VAL A 3 13.30 21.56 7.91
N TRP A 4 13.41 20.90 9.05
CA TRP A 4 13.58 21.55 10.35
C TRP A 4 15.05 21.99 10.57
N LEU A 5 16.02 21.17 10.19
CA LEU A 5 17.44 21.52 10.17
C LEU A 5 17.73 22.69 9.22
N GLY A 6 17.12 22.73 8.03
CA GLY A 6 17.26 23.84 7.09
C GLY A 6 16.56 25.14 7.54
N ARG A 7 15.63 25.10 8.50
CA ARG A 7 15.09 26.29 9.17
C ARG A 7 15.99 26.74 10.32
N LEU A 8 16.66 25.81 10.99
CA LEU A 8 17.63 26.11 12.05
C LEU A 8 18.89 26.74 11.46
N GLU A 9 19.43 26.24 10.36
CA GLU A 9 20.57 26.81 9.65
C GLU A 9 20.30 28.26 9.19
N ARG A 10 19.09 28.55 8.69
CA ARG A 10 18.65 29.89 8.29
C ARG A 10 18.46 30.86 9.48
N ALA A 11 18.10 30.33 10.65
CA ALA A 11 17.95 31.15 11.85
C ALA A 11 19.30 31.47 12.50
N VAL A 12 20.32 30.64 12.34
CA VAL A 12 21.67 30.79 12.88
C VAL A 12 22.55 31.67 11.97
N SER A 13 22.40 31.58 10.64
CA SER A 13 23.17 32.35 9.67
C SER A 13 22.85 33.86 9.67
N ASN A 14 21.74 34.27 10.26
CA ASN A 14 21.35 35.68 10.39
C ASN A 14 21.87 36.36 11.66
N SER A 15 22.76 35.74 12.43
CA SER A 15 23.37 36.35 13.62
C SER A 15 24.91 36.32 13.49
N SER A 16 25.54 37.47 13.46
CA SER A 16 26.99 37.67 13.31
C SER A 16 27.88 37.07 14.43
N ARG A 17 27.34 36.21 15.28
CA ARG A 17 28.02 35.39 16.31
C ARG A 17 27.82 33.90 16.18
N GLY A 18 27.08 33.41 15.17
CA GLY A 18 26.74 31.99 14.98
C GLY A 18 27.90 31.13 14.43
N ASP A 19 28.76 31.73 13.61
CA ASP A 19 29.81 30.95 12.91
C ASP A 19 30.87 30.35 13.83
N LYS A 20 31.25 31.06 14.90
CA LYS A 20 32.25 30.55 15.86
C LYS A 20 31.72 29.46 16.79
N ALA A 21 30.42 29.44 17.05
CA ALA A 21 29.79 28.40 17.86
C ALA A 21 29.60 27.08 17.09
N LEU A 22 29.33 27.14 15.79
CA LEU A 22 29.21 26.02 14.91
C LEU A 22 30.55 25.29 14.65
N GLU A 23 31.64 26.07 14.60
CA GLU A 23 32.97 25.52 14.37
C GLU A 23 33.53 24.82 15.63
N SER A 24 33.17 25.31 16.83
CA SER A 24 33.53 24.69 18.13
C SER A 24 32.73 23.38 18.36
N ALA A 25 31.47 23.34 18.01
CA ALA A 25 30.64 22.13 18.13
C ALA A 25 31.08 20.99 17.17
N ARG A 26 31.62 21.32 16.00
CA ARG A 26 32.20 20.36 15.06
C ARG A 26 33.50 19.72 15.52
N ARG A 27 34.19 20.29 16.51
CA ARG A 27 35.49 19.81 17.04
C ARG A 27 35.40 19.11 18.40
N GLY A 28 34.22 18.81 18.94
CA GLY A 28 34.04 18.01 20.15
C GLY A 28 34.51 18.68 21.48
N GLY A 29 34.60 20.00 21.53
CA GLY A 29 35.08 20.74 22.71
C GLY A 29 33.94 21.09 23.67
N ARG A 30 34.20 20.95 25.00
CA ARG A 30 33.31 21.42 26.08
C ARG A 30 33.25 22.94 26.09
N LEU A 31 32.06 23.49 25.98
CA LEU A 31 31.79 24.94 26.06
C LEU A 31 31.65 25.39 27.53
N GLU A 32 32.64 26.09 28.06
CA GLU A 32 32.51 26.89 29.28
C GLU A 32 32.00 28.30 28.93
N ILE A 33 30.80 28.62 29.39
CA ILE A 33 30.18 29.95 29.17
C ILE A 33 30.41 30.85 30.39
N LYS A 34 31.30 31.85 30.27
CA LYS A 34 31.43 32.88 31.26
C LYS A 34 30.22 33.84 31.25
N ARG A 35 29.73 34.16 32.45
CA ARG A 35 28.59 35.06 32.69
C ARG A 35 28.89 36.50 32.22
N GLY A 36 28.06 37.04 31.37
CA GLY A 36 28.05 38.45 30.97
C GLY A 36 26.66 38.90 30.54
N VAL A 37 26.18 39.91 31.18
CA VAL A 37 24.93 40.66 31.19
C VAL A 37 24.18 40.82 29.86
N GLY A 38 22.82 40.62 29.88
CA GLY A 38 21.85 41.28 28.99
C GLY A 38 20.91 40.39 28.18
N GLY A 39 19.71 40.22 28.66
CA GLY A 39 18.40 40.23 27.95
C GLY A 39 18.04 39.25 26.81
N ARG A 40 18.98 38.54 26.17
CA ARG A 40 18.69 37.56 25.09
C ARG A 40 19.23 36.15 25.35
N GLY A 41 19.91 35.97 26.49
CA GLY A 41 20.47 34.67 26.89
C GLY A 41 19.41 33.66 27.41
N ASP A 42 18.30 34.15 27.90
CA ASP A 42 17.28 33.30 28.52
C ASP A 42 16.45 32.52 27.51
N ALA A 43 16.20 33.04 26.32
CA ALA A 43 15.50 32.32 25.27
C ALA A 43 16.35 31.16 24.73
N VAL A 44 17.66 31.34 24.62
CA VAL A 44 18.58 30.26 24.17
C VAL A 44 18.77 29.21 25.28
N ARG A 45 18.86 29.68 26.56
CA ARG A 45 18.91 28.75 27.70
C ARG A 45 17.66 27.97 27.89
N THR A 46 16.49 28.60 27.74
CA THR A 46 15.20 27.92 27.80
C THR A 46 15.03 26.92 26.65
N PHE A 47 15.57 27.23 25.47
CA PHE A 47 15.58 26.34 24.31
C PHE A 47 16.50 25.13 24.56
N PHE A 48 17.75 25.33 24.99
CA PHE A 48 18.68 24.23 25.31
C PHE A 48 18.19 23.38 26.50
N ALA A 49 17.64 23.98 27.54
CA ALA A 49 17.04 23.26 28.65
C ALA A 49 15.82 22.42 28.20
N ARG A 50 15.02 22.92 27.26
CA ARG A 50 13.90 22.16 26.66
C ARG A 50 14.38 21.04 25.73
N VAL A 51 15.45 21.24 24.98
CA VAL A 51 16.06 20.19 24.14
C VAL A 51 16.69 19.10 24.99
N VAL A 52 17.41 19.43 26.06
CA VAL A 52 17.98 18.46 27.00
C VAL A 52 16.88 17.78 27.82
N ALA A 53 15.84 18.47 28.23
CA ALA A 53 14.68 17.86 28.90
C ALA A 53 13.87 16.96 27.95
N MET A 54 13.81 17.30 26.66
CA MET A 54 13.16 16.49 25.64
C MET A 54 13.98 15.25 25.27
N THR A 55 15.30 15.31 25.27
CA THR A 55 16.17 14.13 25.09
C THR A 55 16.13 13.21 26.31
N THR A 56 16.19 13.72 27.53
CA THR A 56 16.00 12.93 28.75
C THR A 56 14.58 12.37 28.92
N TRP A 57 13.56 13.12 28.45
CA TRP A 57 12.18 12.65 28.42
C TRP A 57 11.96 11.55 27.35
N ILE A 58 12.62 11.68 26.20
CA ILE A 58 12.67 10.66 25.15
C ILE A 58 13.39 9.41 25.65
N GLU A 59 14.55 9.55 26.30
CA GLU A 59 15.30 8.42 26.90
C GLU A 59 14.54 7.73 28.02
N ALA A 60 13.84 8.46 28.90
CA ALA A 60 13.05 7.89 29.98
C ALA A 60 11.77 7.16 29.52
N ARG A 61 11.20 7.52 28.37
CA ARG A 61 10.05 6.80 27.77
C ARG A 61 10.45 5.67 26.80
N LEU A 62 11.62 5.73 26.20
CA LEU A 62 12.14 4.70 25.31
C LEU A 62 12.49 3.36 26.01
N VAL A 63 12.63 3.37 27.33
CA VAL A 63 12.82 2.13 28.12
C VAL A 63 11.55 1.25 28.15
N ARG A 64 10.42 1.73 27.69
CA ARG A 64 9.14 0.98 27.62
C ARG A 64 8.62 0.68 26.21
N ILE A 65 9.37 1.00 25.15
CA ILE A 65 8.94 0.71 23.77
C ILE A 65 10.12 0.11 22.99
N PRO A 66 10.09 -1.19 22.64
CA PRO A 66 11.17 -1.84 21.86
C PRO A 66 11.32 -1.32 20.42
N LEU A 67 10.45 -0.43 19.95
CA LEU A 67 10.27 -0.08 18.53
C LEU A 67 10.97 1.18 18.04
N VAL A 68 11.57 2.01 18.90
CA VAL A 68 12.23 3.27 18.46
C VAL A 68 13.74 3.10 18.21
N ALA A 69 14.29 1.93 18.42
CA ALA A 69 15.70 1.61 18.17
C ALA A 69 16.12 1.56 16.68
N VAL A 70 15.23 1.80 15.73
CA VAL A 70 15.51 1.61 14.28
C VAL A 70 16.15 2.83 13.60
N PHE A 71 16.19 4.03 14.22
CA PHE A 71 16.65 5.26 13.56
C PHE A 71 17.92 5.93 14.09
N ALA A 72 18.62 5.34 15.09
CA ALA A 72 19.89 5.88 15.61
C ALA A 72 21.10 4.94 15.35
N TRP A 73 21.11 4.19 14.27
CA TRP A 73 21.89 2.95 14.15
C TRP A 73 23.33 3.07 13.66
N GLY A 74 23.75 4.16 13.08
CA GLY A 74 25.15 4.32 12.63
C GLY A 74 26.18 4.57 13.74
N SER A 75 25.75 5.04 14.91
CA SER A 75 26.63 5.32 16.06
C SER A 75 26.56 4.26 17.18
N LEU A 76 25.52 3.44 17.19
CA LEU A 76 25.33 2.33 18.15
C LEU A 76 26.17 1.09 17.81
N ASP A 77 26.47 0.87 16.54
CA ASP A 77 27.21 -0.30 16.10
C ASP A 77 28.67 -0.30 16.59
N ALA A 78 29.33 0.87 16.61
CA ALA A 78 30.71 0.98 17.10
C ALA A 78 30.81 0.71 18.61
N VAL A 79 29.85 1.20 19.40
CA VAL A 79 29.79 0.99 20.87
C VAL A 79 29.45 -0.46 21.23
N ARG A 80 28.69 -1.14 20.38
CA ARG A 80 28.33 -2.55 20.56
C ARG A 80 29.49 -3.48 20.27
N LEU A 81 30.29 -3.21 19.23
CA LEU A 81 31.49 -3.98 18.89
C LEU A 81 32.53 -3.93 20.02
N GLU A 82 32.73 -2.77 20.64
CA GLU A 82 33.70 -2.54 21.71
C GLU A 82 33.36 -3.33 23.00
N ARG A 83 32.06 -3.53 23.29
CA ARG A 83 31.61 -4.24 24.51
C ARG A 83 31.77 -5.75 24.47
N LEU A 84 31.83 -6.37 23.30
CA LEU A 84 31.88 -7.83 23.14
C LEU A 84 33.20 -8.34 22.53
N GLY A 85 34.16 -7.46 22.19
CA GLY A 85 35.43 -7.85 21.59
C GLY A 85 35.30 -8.50 20.21
N ALA A 86 34.20 -8.24 19.51
CA ALA A 86 33.92 -8.81 18.20
C ALA A 86 34.77 -8.14 17.11
N GLN A 87 35.41 -8.94 16.26
CA GLN A 87 36.24 -8.43 15.16
C GLN A 87 35.42 -7.92 13.98
N SER A 88 34.15 -8.35 13.85
CA SER A 88 33.23 -7.93 12.81
C SER A 88 31.80 -7.81 13.34
N LEU A 89 30.93 -7.13 12.60
CA LEU A 89 29.49 -7.06 12.93
C LEU A 89 28.79 -8.43 12.77
N ASP A 90 29.32 -9.33 11.95
CA ASP A 90 28.78 -10.69 11.82
C ASP A 90 29.14 -11.55 13.02
N ASP A 91 30.37 -11.43 13.53
CA ASP A 91 30.78 -12.04 14.79
C ASP A 91 29.95 -11.52 15.97
N TYR A 92 29.66 -10.20 15.99
CA TYR A 92 28.77 -9.61 16.98
C TYR A 92 27.37 -10.24 16.92
N SER A 93 26.77 -10.38 15.70
CA SER A 93 25.43 -10.95 15.55
C SER A 93 25.38 -12.40 16.02
N ALA A 94 26.38 -13.20 15.68
CA ALA A 94 26.48 -14.59 16.11
C ALA A 94 26.61 -14.68 17.64
N SER A 95 27.47 -13.85 18.24
CA SER A 95 27.69 -13.81 19.70
C SER A 95 26.44 -13.31 20.45
N ALA A 96 25.73 -12.33 19.92
CA ALA A 96 24.51 -11.82 20.53
C ALA A 96 23.36 -12.84 20.50
N ILE A 97 23.20 -13.56 19.39
CA ILE A 97 22.25 -14.68 19.29
C ILE A 97 22.62 -15.80 20.26
N GLN A 98 23.88 -16.19 20.33
CA GLN A 98 24.34 -17.21 21.25
C GLN A 98 24.08 -16.83 22.71
N SER A 99 24.38 -15.58 23.09
CA SER A 99 24.09 -15.05 24.44
C SER A 99 22.60 -15.07 24.76
N ALA A 100 21.75 -14.73 23.80
CA ALA A 100 20.29 -14.76 23.98
C ALA A 100 19.77 -16.21 24.11
N MET A 101 20.35 -17.16 23.40
CA MET A 101 20.03 -18.60 23.55
C MET A 101 20.41 -19.14 24.93
N GLU A 102 21.57 -18.78 25.44
CA GLU A 102 22.02 -19.17 26.77
C GLU A 102 21.15 -18.58 27.88
N GLU A 103 20.72 -17.31 27.73
CA GLU A 103 19.80 -16.67 28.66
C GLU A 103 18.43 -17.35 28.65
N LEU A 104 17.91 -17.73 27.49
CA LEU A 104 16.65 -18.46 27.35
C LEU A 104 16.75 -19.83 28.04
N ALA A 105 17.80 -20.61 27.75
CA ALA A 105 18.03 -21.92 28.35
C ALA A 105 18.15 -21.84 29.87
N ALA A 106 18.85 -20.82 30.40
CA ALA A 106 18.95 -20.59 31.84
C ALA A 106 17.60 -20.22 32.48
N ALA A 107 16.77 -19.41 31.82
CA ALA A 107 15.45 -19.06 32.30
C ALA A 107 14.49 -20.27 32.31
N GLU A 108 14.48 -21.07 31.26
CA GLU A 108 13.68 -22.29 31.15
C GLU A 108 14.09 -23.32 32.22
N LYS A 109 15.40 -23.52 32.47
CA LYS A 109 15.92 -24.40 33.51
C LYS A 109 15.45 -23.96 34.89
N ARG A 110 15.59 -22.68 35.24
CA ARG A 110 15.18 -22.16 36.56
C ARG A 110 13.67 -22.29 36.79
N LEU A 111 12.85 -22.13 35.76
CA LEU A 111 11.41 -22.36 35.81
C LEU A 111 11.09 -23.86 36.06
N ALA A 112 11.75 -24.75 35.33
CA ALA A 112 11.57 -26.21 35.46
C ALA A 112 12.02 -26.76 36.84
N GLU A 113 13.08 -26.20 37.41
CA GLU A 113 13.59 -26.56 38.72
C GLU A 113 12.77 -25.97 39.89
N GLY A 114 11.76 -25.15 39.62
CA GLY A 114 10.96 -24.46 40.64
C GLY A 114 11.75 -23.44 41.46
N ALA A 115 12.89 -22.98 40.95
CA ALA A 115 13.79 -22.04 41.61
C ALA A 115 13.24 -20.58 41.67
N ILE A 116 12.13 -20.31 41.00
CA ILE A 116 11.43 -19.01 40.94
C ILE A 116 9.94 -19.25 40.93
N ASP A 117 9.15 -18.23 41.34
CA ASP A 117 7.70 -18.27 41.23
C ASP A 117 7.28 -18.51 39.76
N LYS A 118 6.22 -19.31 39.58
CA LYS A 118 5.79 -19.76 38.24
C LYS A 118 5.48 -18.58 37.31
N ALA A 119 4.73 -17.57 37.77
CA ALA A 119 4.38 -16.41 36.94
C ALA A 119 5.60 -15.55 36.62
N GLU A 120 6.50 -15.33 37.60
CA GLU A 120 7.77 -14.63 37.36
C GLU A 120 8.69 -15.43 36.41
N GLY A 121 8.69 -16.75 36.51
CA GLY A 121 9.48 -17.64 35.66
C GLY A 121 8.99 -17.61 34.20
N GLU A 122 7.70 -17.72 33.99
CA GLU A 122 7.07 -17.62 32.65
C GLU A 122 7.36 -16.26 32.00
N ALA A 123 7.26 -15.17 32.78
CA ALA A 123 7.57 -13.83 32.28
C ALA A 123 9.07 -13.69 31.86
N LYS A 124 10.00 -14.29 32.64
CA LYS A 124 11.44 -14.28 32.31
C LYS A 124 11.74 -15.11 31.05
N VAL A 125 11.13 -16.27 30.92
CA VAL A 125 11.26 -17.12 29.71
C VAL A 125 10.75 -16.37 28.48
N GLU A 126 9.59 -15.73 28.55
CA GLU A 126 9.05 -14.97 27.41
C GLU A 126 9.91 -13.76 27.06
N SER A 127 10.43 -13.04 28.07
CA SER A 127 11.39 -11.94 27.82
C SER A 127 12.65 -12.40 27.12
N ALA A 128 13.22 -13.53 27.53
CA ALA A 128 14.40 -14.10 26.88
C ALA A 128 14.11 -14.58 25.44
N ARG A 129 12.93 -15.17 25.21
CA ARG A 129 12.47 -15.52 23.85
C ARG A 129 12.34 -14.30 22.95
N GLN A 130 11.74 -13.22 23.44
CA GLN A 130 11.61 -11.98 22.69
C GLN A 130 12.98 -11.38 22.34
N ARG A 131 13.94 -11.41 23.27
CA ARG A 131 15.31 -10.99 23.00
C ARG A 131 15.96 -11.81 21.90
N LEU A 132 15.87 -13.15 21.96
CA LEU A 132 16.44 -14.04 20.94
C LEU A 132 15.84 -13.74 19.54
N ARG A 133 14.52 -13.61 19.47
CA ARG A 133 13.83 -13.27 18.21
C ARG A 133 14.26 -11.91 17.66
N ALA A 134 14.45 -10.92 18.52
CA ALA A 134 14.91 -9.59 18.12
C ALA A 134 16.34 -9.62 17.55
N GLU A 135 17.27 -10.36 18.19
CA GLU A 135 18.65 -10.49 17.68
C GLU A 135 18.68 -11.24 16.32
N GLN A 136 17.87 -12.28 16.17
CA GLN A 136 17.72 -13.00 14.88
C GLN A 136 17.20 -12.08 13.76
N ALA A 137 16.18 -11.27 14.05
CA ALA A 137 15.63 -10.33 13.09
C ALA A 137 16.66 -9.25 12.72
N TRP A 138 17.43 -8.76 13.69
CA TRP A 138 18.48 -7.78 13.44
C TRP A 138 19.61 -8.36 12.56
N ALA A 139 20.07 -9.58 12.83
CA ALA A 139 21.08 -10.26 12.01
C ALA A 139 20.60 -10.45 10.55
N ALA A 140 19.35 -10.87 10.38
CA ALA A 140 18.74 -11.01 9.06
C ALA A 140 18.64 -9.66 8.31
N ARG A 141 18.29 -8.58 9.01
CA ARG A 141 18.25 -7.21 8.43
C ARG A 141 19.60 -6.78 7.87
N ARG A 142 20.67 -7.10 8.57
CA ARG A 142 22.03 -6.78 8.13
C ARG A 142 22.42 -7.50 6.84
N LYS A 143 22.03 -8.77 6.70
CA LYS A 143 22.24 -9.52 5.44
C LYS A 143 21.54 -8.86 4.28
N VAL A 144 20.32 -8.33 4.47
CA VAL A 144 19.61 -7.53 3.47
C VAL A 144 20.42 -6.29 3.08
N ALA A 145 20.88 -5.50 4.06
CA ALA A 145 21.64 -4.28 3.79
C ALA A 145 22.95 -4.56 3.03
N ALA A 146 23.66 -5.65 3.36
CA ALA A 146 24.85 -6.08 2.65
C ALA A 146 24.53 -6.47 1.19
N ALA A 147 23.48 -7.25 0.98
CA ALA A 147 23.05 -7.65 -0.35
C ALA A 147 22.58 -6.44 -1.21
N GLU A 148 21.87 -5.48 -0.63
CA GLU A 148 21.50 -4.22 -1.29
C GLU A 148 22.71 -3.42 -1.75
N SER A 149 23.74 -3.33 -0.88
CA SER A 149 25.02 -2.68 -1.21
C SER A 149 25.73 -3.38 -2.39
N HIS A 150 25.76 -4.70 -2.41
CA HIS A 150 26.35 -5.48 -3.50
C HIS A 150 25.63 -5.29 -4.83
N VAL A 151 24.30 -5.30 -4.82
CA VAL A 151 23.48 -5.01 -6.02
C VAL A 151 23.77 -3.60 -6.53
N ALA A 152 23.80 -2.60 -5.66
CA ALA A 152 24.06 -1.21 -6.04
C ALA A 152 25.46 -1.03 -6.64
N SER A 153 26.49 -1.62 -6.05
CA SER A 153 27.88 -1.54 -6.56
C SER A 153 28.01 -2.18 -7.94
N THR A 154 27.40 -3.35 -8.15
CA THR A 154 27.41 -4.03 -9.46
C THR A 154 26.67 -3.21 -10.53
N GLN A 155 25.53 -2.62 -10.18
CA GLN A 155 24.78 -1.76 -11.10
C GLN A 155 25.58 -0.50 -11.50
N GLN A 156 26.35 0.07 -10.59
CA GLN A 156 27.27 1.17 -10.89
C GLN A 156 28.39 0.74 -11.85
N ALA A 157 28.99 -0.43 -11.64
CA ALA A 157 30.02 -1.00 -12.51
C ALA A 157 29.48 -1.21 -13.94
N ILE A 158 28.28 -1.78 -14.08
CA ILE A 158 27.61 -1.97 -15.38
C ILE A 158 27.39 -0.62 -16.08
N THR A 159 26.97 0.41 -15.34
CA THR A 159 26.78 1.75 -15.91
C THR A 159 28.09 2.35 -16.40
N ALA A 160 29.19 2.17 -15.67
CA ALA A 160 30.52 2.61 -16.08
C ALA A 160 31.00 1.89 -17.34
N LEU A 161 30.77 0.57 -17.41
CA LEU A 161 31.11 -0.24 -18.60
C LEU A 161 30.28 0.16 -19.82
N ALA A 162 29.00 0.43 -19.67
CA ALA A 162 28.15 0.92 -20.75
C ALA A 162 28.65 2.26 -21.33
N ASN A 163 29.09 3.17 -20.45
CA ASN A 163 29.67 4.44 -20.86
C ASN A 163 31.03 4.25 -21.58
N ARG A 164 31.87 3.30 -21.09
CA ARG A 164 33.15 2.93 -21.74
C ARG A 164 32.92 2.34 -23.14
N ILE A 165 31.93 1.48 -23.31
CA ILE A 165 31.52 0.91 -24.60
C ILE A 165 31.09 2.01 -25.56
N LYS A 166 30.21 2.92 -25.13
CA LYS A 166 29.71 4.03 -25.94
C LYS A 166 30.86 4.94 -26.42
N ALA A 167 31.78 5.29 -25.53
CA ALA A 167 32.95 6.08 -25.89
C ALA A 167 33.90 5.32 -26.83
N GLY A 168 34.09 4.01 -26.59
CA GLY A 168 34.88 3.13 -27.46
C GLY A 168 34.31 3.01 -28.87
N GLN A 169 32.98 2.87 -28.99
CA GLN A 169 32.30 2.81 -30.29
C GLN A 169 32.51 4.10 -31.11
N ALA A 170 32.48 5.27 -30.48
CA ALA A 170 32.77 6.53 -31.12
C ALA A 170 34.23 6.55 -31.64
N LYS A 171 35.18 6.05 -30.83
CA LYS A 171 36.58 5.94 -31.22
C LYS A 171 36.83 4.92 -32.33
N VAL A 172 36.12 3.81 -32.35
CA VAL A 172 36.15 2.83 -33.46
C VAL A 172 35.72 3.49 -34.76
N ALA A 173 34.62 4.27 -34.73
CA ALA A 173 34.18 4.99 -35.95
C ALA A 173 35.21 6.00 -36.44
N GLU A 174 35.81 6.77 -35.51
CA GLU A 174 36.87 7.74 -35.84
C GLU A 174 38.12 7.07 -36.44
N THR A 175 38.62 6.00 -35.79
CA THR A 175 39.82 5.30 -36.23
C THR A 175 39.60 4.52 -37.53
N ALA A 176 38.41 3.98 -37.76
CA ALA A 176 38.02 3.31 -39.01
C ALA A 176 38.01 4.31 -40.17
N ALA A 177 37.42 5.50 -39.99
CA ALA A 177 37.44 6.55 -41.01
C ALA A 177 38.87 7.05 -41.32
N ALA A 178 39.74 7.14 -40.30
CA ALA A 178 41.14 7.50 -40.46
C ALA A 178 41.91 6.41 -41.25
N ALA A 179 41.64 5.13 -40.97
CA ALA A 179 42.25 4.00 -41.68
C ALA A 179 41.82 3.95 -43.15
N GLU A 180 40.55 4.16 -43.45
CA GLU A 180 40.04 4.23 -44.84
C GLU A 180 40.65 5.38 -45.62
N LYS A 181 40.77 6.57 -45.00
CA LYS A 181 41.44 7.73 -45.60
C LYS A 181 42.91 7.44 -45.89
N ALA A 182 43.65 6.89 -44.92
CA ALA A 182 45.08 6.58 -45.09
C ALA A 182 45.31 5.53 -46.18
N GLU A 183 44.43 4.52 -46.26
CA GLU A 183 44.51 3.52 -47.36
C GLU A 183 44.21 4.13 -48.76
N THR A 184 43.25 5.07 -48.80
CA THR A 184 42.95 5.81 -50.02
C THR A 184 44.17 6.64 -50.50
N GLU A 185 44.83 7.34 -49.55
CA GLU A 185 46.02 8.12 -49.82
C GLU A 185 47.20 7.22 -50.21
N ARG A 186 47.37 6.03 -49.65
CA ARG A 186 48.36 5.03 -50.03
C ARG A 186 48.14 4.56 -51.48
N LYS A 187 46.88 4.20 -51.81
CA LYS A 187 46.53 3.80 -53.19
C LYS A 187 46.81 4.90 -54.23
N ALA A 188 46.45 6.14 -53.87
CA ALA A 188 46.77 7.29 -54.79
C ALA A 188 48.26 7.49 -54.95
N ALA A 189 49.09 7.32 -53.92
CA ALA A 189 50.55 7.39 -54.02
C ALA A 189 51.13 6.24 -54.83
N ASP A 190 50.61 5.03 -54.77
CA ASP A 190 51.02 3.88 -55.61
C ASP A 190 50.67 4.10 -57.07
N GLU A 191 49.49 4.65 -57.39
CA GLU A 191 49.09 5.02 -58.71
C GLU A 191 49.99 6.14 -59.28
N GLN A 192 50.35 7.13 -58.49
CA GLN A 192 51.26 8.19 -58.83
C GLN A 192 52.68 7.63 -59.18
N LEU A 193 53.17 6.68 -58.38
CA LEU A 193 54.43 6.01 -58.63
C LEU A 193 54.42 5.25 -59.99
N LYS A 194 53.33 4.52 -60.25
CA LYS A 194 53.12 3.77 -61.50
C LYS A 194 53.04 4.67 -62.72
N ALA A 195 52.64 5.93 -62.61
CA ALA A 195 52.47 6.90 -63.65
C ALA A 195 53.77 7.65 -64.00
N VAL A 196 54.84 7.50 -63.18
CA VAL A 196 56.14 8.17 -63.47
C VAL A 196 56.86 7.43 -64.59
N PRO A 197 57.27 8.12 -65.66
CA PRO A 197 58.06 7.51 -66.79
C PRO A 197 59.40 6.91 -66.31
N PRO A 198 59.81 5.75 -66.86
CA PRO A 198 60.98 5.00 -66.35
C PRO A 198 62.31 5.75 -66.53
N ASP A 199 62.36 6.81 -67.34
CA ASP A 199 63.54 7.66 -67.61
C ASP A 199 63.71 8.79 -66.55
N GLN A 200 62.82 8.94 -65.54
CA GLN A 200 62.87 10.02 -64.56
C GLN A 200 63.28 9.52 -63.18
N GLU A 201 64.46 8.92 -63.02
CA GLU A 201 64.99 8.33 -61.77
C GLU A 201 64.82 9.20 -60.52
N PRO A 202 65.10 10.53 -60.49
CA PRO A 202 64.92 11.37 -59.31
C PRO A 202 63.44 11.45 -58.82
N LYS A 203 62.51 11.46 -59.80
CA LYS A 203 61.06 11.48 -59.45
C LYS A 203 60.55 10.13 -59.03
N ILE A 204 61.07 9.04 -59.50
CA ILE A 204 60.77 7.68 -59.03
C ILE A 204 61.20 7.53 -57.58
N THR A 205 62.40 7.97 -57.22
CA THR A 205 62.93 7.91 -55.85
C THR A 205 62.08 8.72 -54.88
N GLU A 206 61.62 9.91 -55.26
CA GLU A 206 60.76 10.75 -54.45
C GLU A 206 59.34 10.14 -54.30
N ALA A 207 58.77 9.63 -55.39
CA ALA A 207 57.47 8.93 -55.33
C ALA A 207 57.51 7.65 -54.48
N GLN A 208 58.61 6.87 -54.54
CA GLN A 208 58.83 5.71 -53.65
C GLN A 208 58.90 6.12 -52.21
N LYS A 209 59.53 7.22 -51.84
CA LYS A 209 59.63 7.74 -50.52
C LYS A 209 58.22 8.18 -49.95
N VAL A 210 57.45 8.85 -50.82
CA VAL A 210 56.09 9.24 -50.51
C VAL A 210 55.21 7.99 -50.26
N LEU A 211 55.30 6.98 -51.13
CA LEU A 211 54.57 5.72 -51.00
C LEU A 211 54.91 5.03 -49.67
N ALA A 212 56.24 4.90 -49.36
CA ALA A 212 56.68 4.28 -48.11
C ALA A 212 56.11 5.00 -46.83
N GLN A 213 56.06 6.35 -46.85
CA GLN A 213 55.47 7.14 -45.79
C GLN A 213 53.93 6.90 -45.68
N ARG A 214 53.24 6.76 -46.80
CA ARG A 214 51.79 6.48 -46.79
C ARG A 214 51.45 5.04 -46.35
N GLU A 215 52.34 4.08 -46.72
CA GLU A 215 52.25 2.69 -46.27
C GLU A 215 52.38 2.59 -44.71
N GLU A 216 53.36 3.30 -44.15
CA GLU A 216 53.53 3.36 -42.70
C GLU A 216 52.34 4.01 -42.05
N ALA A 217 51.79 5.11 -42.56
CA ALA A 217 50.62 5.79 -42.03
C ALA A 217 49.37 4.91 -42.12
N ALA A 218 49.15 4.19 -43.23
CA ALA A 218 48.02 3.27 -43.38
C ALA A 218 48.11 2.09 -42.39
N THR A 219 49.31 1.53 -42.21
CA THR A 219 49.56 0.44 -41.26
C THR A 219 49.28 0.91 -39.81
N LYS A 220 49.74 2.10 -39.41
CA LYS A 220 49.46 2.68 -38.08
C LYS A 220 47.97 2.93 -37.88
N ALA A 221 47.27 3.46 -38.86
CA ALA A 221 45.83 3.72 -38.77
C ALA A 221 45.03 2.42 -38.69
N ALA A 222 45.37 1.38 -39.45
CA ALA A 222 44.73 0.07 -39.38
C ALA A 222 44.92 -0.59 -37.99
N THR A 223 46.14 -0.53 -37.46
CA THR A 223 46.46 -1.06 -36.14
C THR A 223 45.68 -0.32 -35.02
N ALA A 224 45.53 0.99 -35.16
CA ALA A 224 44.72 1.79 -34.19
C ALA A 224 43.23 1.43 -34.25
N ALA A 225 42.69 1.21 -35.44
CA ALA A 225 41.30 0.78 -35.63
C ALA A 225 41.04 -0.61 -35.03
N GLU A 226 41.94 -1.56 -35.27
CA GLU A 226 41.84 -2.91 -34.68
C GLU A 226 41.94 -2.88 -33.16
N SER A 227 42.88 -2.08 -32.61
CA SER A 227 43.03 -1.92 -31.17
C SER A 227 41.79 -1.30 -30.50
N ALA A 228 41.17 -0.29 -31.14
CA ALA A 228 39.93 0.32 -30.67
C ALA A 228 38.76 -0.70 -30.64
N LYS A 229 38.66 -1.52 -31.69
CA LYS A 229 37.66 -2.57 -31.78
C LYS A 229 37.85 -3.63 -30.66
N LYS A 230 39.05 -4.10 -30.44
CA LYS A 230 39.39 -5.06 -29.38
C LYS A 230 39.01 -4.52 -27.98
N ALA A 231 39.28 -3.24 -27.75
CA ALA A 231 38.91 -2.60 -26.45
C ALA A 231 37.39 -2.54 -26.22
N VAL A 232 36.59 -2.35 -27.27
CA VAL A 232 35.13 -2.39 -27.19
C VAL A 232 34.64 -3.82 -26.93
N ASP A 233 35.18 -4.80 -27.66
CA ASP A 233 34.82 -6.22 -27.49
C ASP A 233 35.14 -6.73 -26.09
N GLU A 234 36.28 -6.30 -25.51
CA GLU A 234 36.66 -6.61 -24.15
C GLU A 234 35.70 -5.99 -23.11
N ALA A 235 35.40 -4.70 -23.24
CA ALA A 235 34.45 -4.01 -22.38
C ALA A 235 33.04 -4.62 -22.45
N GLN A 236 32.64 -5.11 -23.62
CA GLN A 236 31.36 -5.80 -23.81
C GLN A 236 31.35 -7.13 -23.03
N ARG A 237 32.42 -7.93 -23.09
CA ARG A 237 32.55 -9.19 -22.33
C ARG A 237 32.54 -8.95 -20.82
N GLU A 238 33.25 -7.91 -20.36
CA GLU A 238 33.23 -7.51 -18.95
C GLU A 238 31.80 -7.14 -18.51
N LYS A 239 31.05 -6.40 -19.35
CA LYS A 239 29.67 -6.03 -19.07
C LYS A 239 28.74 -7.25 -19.01
N ASP A 240 28.85 -8.18 -19.98
CA ASP A 240 28.02 -9.39 -20.01
C ASP A 240 28.27 -10.28 -18.77
N THR A 241 29.52 -10.29 -18.26
CA THR A 241 29.86 -10.97 -17.01
C THR A 241 29.23 -10.27 -15.81
N ALA A 242 29.31 -8.94 -15.74
CA ALA A 242 28.71 -8.14 -14.67
C ALA A 242 27.18 -8.21 -14.68
N ASP A 243 26.55 -8.31 -15.85
CA ASP A 243 25.09 -8.49 -15.95
C ASP A 243 24.64 -9.85 -15.37
N LYS A 244 25.41 -10.93 -15.59
CA LYS A 244 25.16 -12.23 -14.95
C LYS A 244 25.32 -12.15 -13.42
N GLU A 245 26.42 -11.54 -12.98
CA GLU A 245 26.66 -11.34 -11.55
C GLU A 245 25.56 -10.50 -10.89
N LEU A 246 25.01 -9.51 -11.59
CA LEU A 246 23.88 -8.73 -11.09
C LEU A 246 22.63 -9.59 -10.89
N ALA A 247 22.37 -10.54 -11.79
CA ALA A 247 21.23 -11.46 -11.66
C ALA A 247 21.38 -12.34 -10.41
N ASP A 248 22.58 -12.91 -10.19
CA ASP A 248 22.88 -13.75 -9.03
C ASP A 248 22.77 -12.95 -7.72
N ARG A 249 23.28 -11.73 -7.69
CA ARG A 249 23.20 -10.82 -6.53
C ARG A 249 21.76 -10.39 -6.22
N LYS A 250 20.92 -10.17 -7.25
CA LYS A 250 19.48 -9.91 -7.07
C LYS A 250 18.77 -11.12 -6.48
N ALA A 251 19.10 -12.33 -6.90
CA ALA A 251 18.53 -13.54 -6.33
C ALA A 251 18.92 -13.70 -4.85
N ALA A 252 20.19 -13.47 -4.50
CA ALA A 252 20.65 -13.48 -3.11
C ALA A 252 20.00 -12.40 -2.25
N LEU A 253 19.74 -11.21 -2.79
CA LEU A 253 19.00 -10.15 -2.11
C LEU A 253 17.55 -10.58 -1.83
N THR A 254 16.89 -11.21 -2.80
CA THR A 254 15.54 -11.74 -2.62
C THR A 254 15.47 -12.77 -1.49
N GLU A 255 16.42 -13.71 -1.46
CA GLU A 255 16.50 -14.72 -0.40
C GLU A 255 16.79 -14.10 0.99
N ALA A 256 17.64 -13.10 1.05
CA ALA A 256 17.91 -12.36 2.29
C ALA A 256 16.68 -11.60 2.80
N ARG A 257 15.90 -10.99 1.91
CA ARG A 257 14.65 -10.29 2.23
C ARG A 257 13.59 -11.25 2.76
N ASP A 258 13.42 -12.42 2.14
CA ASP A 258 12.51 -13.46 2.64
C ASP A 258 12.89 -13.92 4.05
N ALA A 259 14.17 -14.22 4.28
CA ALA A 259 14.67 -14.62 5.59
C ALA A 259 14.46 -13.52 6.66
N TYR A 260 14.69 -12.25 6.29
CA TYR A 260 14.42 -11.13 7.19
C TYR A 260 12.93 -10.99 7.48
N ALA A 261 12.05 -11.12 6.49
CA ALA A 261 10.61 -11.01 6.68
C ALA A 261 10.08 -12.06 7.67
N VAL A 262 10.55 -13.31 7.56
CA VAL A 262 10.22 -14.38 8.53
C VAL A 262 10.73 -14.05 9.93
N ALA A 263 12.01 -13.68 10.07
CA ALA A 263 12.61 -13.37 11.37
C ALA A 263 11.93 -12.15 12.03
N HIS A 264 11.63 -11.11 11.25
CA HIS A 264 10.93 -9.91 11.72
C HIS A 264 9.51 -10.22 12.16
N ALA A 265 8.73 -10.94 11.35
CA ALA A 265 7.37 -11.35 11.71
C ALA A 265 7.37 -12.18 13.00
N THR A 266 8.32 -13.11 13.16
CA THR A 266 8.46 -13.91 14.38
C THR A 266 8.81 -13.05 15.60
N ALA A 267 9.71 -12.08 15.45
CA ALA A 267 10.10 -11.17 16.53
C ALA A 267 8.97 -10.24 16.97
N MET A 268 8.16 -9.78 16.01
CA MET A 268 7.06 -8.85 16.25
C MET A 268 5.72 -9.53 16.57
N GLY A 269 5.69 -10.87 16.66
CA GLY A 269 4.45 -11.62 16.84
C GLY A 269 3.50 -11.54 15.65
N GLY A 270 4.00 -11.21 14.46
CA GLY A 270 3.25 -11.09 13.23
C GLY A 270 2.94 -12.43 12.54
N LEU A 271 2.32 -12.34 11.38
CA LEU A 271 1.97 -13.50 10.53
C LEU A 271 3.21 -13.99 9.75
N VAL A 272 3.27 -15.29 9.47
CA VAL A 272 4.37 -15.88 8.68
C VAL A 272 4.20 -15.44 7.21
N PRO A 273 5.21 -14.77 6.61
CA PRO A 273 5.10 -14.31 5.24
C PRO A 273 5.27 -15.43 4.22
N ILE A 274 4.71 -15.22 3.02
CA ILE A 274 4.93 -16.07 1.84
C ILE A 274 6.38 -15.93 1.35
N SER A 275 6.96 -17.03 0.89
CA SER A 275 8.26 -17.01 0.22
C SER A 275 8.13 -16.47 -1.21
N SER A 276 9.15 -15.76 -1.69
CA SER A 276 9.23 -15.34 -3.09
C SER A 276 9.26 -16.51 -4.08
N ARG A 277 9.66 -17.70 -3.64
CA ARG A 277 9.61 -18.92 -4.46
C ARG A 277 8.20 -19.43 -4.70
N ASP A 278 7.30 -19.14 -3.76
CA ASP A 278 5.89 -19.56 -3.83
C ASP A 278 5.01 -18.52 -4.53
N TRP A 279 5.60 -17.38 -4.95
CA TRP A 279 4.88 -16.31 -5.62
C TRP A 279 4.64 -16.63 -7.09
N ASP A 280 3.40 -16.62 -7.51
CA ASP A 280 2.95 -16.95 -8.85
C ASP A 280 1.79 -16.06 -9.33
N TYR A 281 1.34 -16.30 -10.55
CA TYR A 281 0.23 -15.55 -11.16
C TYR A 281 -1.08 -15.70 -10.37
N ALA A 282 -1.38 -16.88 -9.84
CA ALA A 282 -2.60 -17.12 -9.08
C ALA A 282 -2.63 -16.30 -7.79
N LYS A 283 -1.49 -16.21 -7.10
CA LYS A 283 -1.37 -15.43 -5.87
C LYS A 283 -1.35 -13.91 -6.13
N ALA A 284 -0.67 -13.47 -7.19
CA ALA A 284 -0.71 -12.07 -7.63
C ALA A 284 -2.14 -11.64 -8.00
N ARG A 285 -2.87 -12.50 -8.69
CA ARG A 285 -4.29 -12.29 -8.99
C ARG A 285 -5.15 -12.23 -7.73
N HIS A 286 -4.97 -13.18 -6.81
CA HIS A 286 -5.69 -13.18 -5.54
C HIS A 286 -5.45 -11.87 -4.78
N LEU A 287 -4.20 -11.42 -4.66
CA LEU A 287 -3.85 -10.14 -4.05
C LEU A 287 -4.60 -8.97 -4.72
N LEU A 288 -4.60 -8.90 -6.05
CA LEU A 288 -5.25 -7.81 -6.78
C LEU A 288 -6.78 -7.83 -6.64
N PHE A 289 -7.39 -9.02 -6.53
CA PHE A 289 -8.82 -9.14 -6.24
C PHE A 289 -9.16 -8.66 -4.82
N ARG A 290 -8.34 -8.99 -3.84
CA ARG A 290 -8.60 -8.69 -2.41
C ARG A 290 -8.25 -7.26 -2.02
N ALA A 291 -7.10 -6.76 -2.47
CA ALA A 291 -6.61 -5.40 -2.19
C ALA A 291 -7.11 -4.34 -3.19
N GLY A 292 -7.79 -4.77 -4.25
CA GLY A 292 -8.41 -3.92 -5.27
C GLY A 292 -9.80 -4.44 -5.63
N PHE A 293 -10.16 -4.35 -6.90
CA PHE A 293 -11.42 -4.88 -7.44
C PHE A 293 -11.14 -5.81 -8.63
N GLY A 294 -10.06 -6.62 -8.54
CA GLY A 294 -9.55 -7.36 -9.68
C GLY A 294 -8.75 -6.46 -10.63
N GLY A 295 -8.35 -7.02 -11.75
CA GLY A 295 -7.56 -6.30 -12.75
C GLY A 295 -7.40 -7.10 -14.04
N THR A 296 -6.63 -6.53 -14.98
CA THR A 296 -6.30 -7.16 -16.24
C THR A 296 -5.14 -8.16 -16.07
N PRO A 297 -4.96 -9.12 -17.00
CA PRO A 297 -3.80 -10.00 -16.96
C PRO A 297 -2.45 -9.26 -16.95
N GLU A 298 -2.36 -8.09 -17.59
CA GLU A 298 -1.18 -7.25 -17.62
C GLU A 298 -0.90 -6.63 -16.24
N GLU A 299 -1.94 -6.17 -15.54
CA GLU A 299 -1.82 -5.68 -14.16
C GLU A 299 -1.39 -6.79 -13.22
N ILE A 300 -1.92 -8.01 -13.39
CA ILE A 300 -1.55 -9.18 -12.58
C ILE A 300 -0.09 -9.56 -12.88
N GLN A 301 0.30 -9.65 -14.18
CA GLN A 301 1.67 -9.98 -14.56
C GLN A 301 2.67 -8.97 -13.99
N LYS A 302 2.32 -7.68 -14.00
CA LYS A 302 3.14 -6.65 -13.36
C LYS A 302 3.39 -6.93 -11.87
N LEU A 303 2.39 -7.43 -11.14
CA LEU A 303 2.56 -7.83 -9.74
C LEU A 303 3.42 -9.09 -9.60
N VAL A 304 3.29 -10.05 -10.54
CA VAL A 304 4.18 -11.24 -10.58
C VAL A 304 5.64 -10.80 -10.71
N ASP A 305 5.92 -9.92 -11.66
CA ASP A 305 7.27 -9.44 -11.97
C ASP A 305 7.90 -8.64 -10.81
N MET A 306 7.09 -8.00 -9.99
CA MET A 306 7.53 -7.28 -8.79
C MET A 306 7.96 -8.23 -7.65
N GLY A 307 7.45 -9.45 -7.62
CA GLY A 307 7.55 -10.32 -6.44
C GLY A 307 6.63 -9.88 -5.28
N PRO A 308 6.44 -10.72 -4.26
CA PRO A 308 5.39 -10.52 -3.24
C PRO A 308 5.55 -9.22 -2.47
N HIS A 309 6.74 -8.88 -2.00
CA HIS A 309 6.99 -7.71 -1.17
C HIS A 309 6.70 -6.39 -1.90
N GLU A 310 7.22 -6.24 -3.12
CA GLU A 310 7.02 -5.02 -3.90
C GLU A 310 5.58 -4.92 -4.43
N ALA A 311 4.95 -6.06 -4.78
CA ALA A 311 3.55 -6.11 -5.20
C ALA A 311 2.61 -5.64 -4.08
N VAL A 312 2.81 -6.14 -2.85
CA VAL A 312 2.03 -5.71 -1.69
C VAL A 312 2.25 -4.22 -1.41
N ARG A 313 3.51 -3.76 -1.37
CA ARG A 313 3.82 -2.33 -1.17
C ARG A 313 3.21 -1.45 -2.27
N PHE A 314 3.28 -1.90 -3.51
CA PHE A 314 2.67 -1.16 -4.62
C PHE A 314 1.18 -0.92 -4.40
N LEU A 315 0.45 -1.82 -3.74
CA LEU A 315 -0.97 -1.67 -3.44
C LEU A 315 -1.22 -0.88 -2.16
N VAL A 316 -0.51 -1.18 -1.06
CA VAL A 316 -0.77 -0.56 0.25
C VAL A 316 -0.22 0.86 0.37
N ASP A 317 0.85 1.21 -0.36
CA ASP A 317 1.41 2.56 -0.43
C ASP A 317 0.69 3.44 -1.48
N TYR A 318 -0.60 3.26 -1.64
CA TYR A 318 -1.42 3.91 -2.67
C TYR A 318 -1.28 5.44 -2.69
N ARG A 319 -1.04 6.10 -1.55
CA ARG A 319 -0.89 7.56 -1.45
C ARG A 319 0.34 8.10 -2.20
N ASN A 320 1.33 7.27 -2.47
CA ASN A 320 2.51 7.63 -3.26
C ASN A 320 2.21 7.71 -4.77
N ARG A 321 1.04 7.22 -5.20
CA ARG A 321 0.58 7.34 -6.58
C ARG A 321 -0.20 8.63 -6.76
N PRO A 322 0.10 9.43 -7.81
CA PRO A 322 -0.70 10.59 -8.11
C PRO A 322 -2.14 10.16 -8.38
N MET A 323 -3.11 10.88 -7.81
CA MET A 323 -4.49 10.78 -8.28
C MET A 323 -4.50 11.34 -9.70
N ALA A 324 -4.94 10.55 -10.67
CA ALA A 324 -5.50 11.12 -11.88
C ALA A 324 -6.71 11.97 -11.44
N ASN A 325 -6.84 13.18 -12.01
CA ASN A 325 -8.03 13.99 -11.80
C ASN A 325 -9.24 13.21 -12.31
N ILE A 326 -9.81 12.38 -11.42
CA ILE A 326 -11.17 11.92 -11.59
C ILE A 326 -11.98 13.11 -11.11
N GLU A 327 -12.13 14.09 -12.02
CA GLU A 327 -12.95 15.25 -11.77
C GLU A 327 -14.35 14.74 -11.47
N VAL A 328 -14.83 15.10 -10.32
CA VAL A 328 -16.24 15.05 -10.04
C VAL A 328 -16.89 15.92 -11.12
N GLU A 329 -17.87 15.39 -11.81
CA GLU A 329 -18.64 16.17 -12.79
C GLU A 329 -18.99 17.51 -12.12
N SER A 330 -18.74 18.61 -12.80
CA SER A 330 -18.91 19.98 -12.27
C SER A 330 -20.29 20.23 -11.62
N ASP A 331 -21.27 19.44 -11.99
CA ASP A 331 -22.62 19.45 -11.46
C ASP A 331 -22.73 18.96 -9.99
N VAL A 332 -21.81 18.12 -9.52
CA VAL A 332 -21.76 17.68 -8.11
C VAL A 332 -21.17 18.78 -7.24
N TYR A 333 -20.16 19.49 -7.72
CA TYR A 333 -19.52 20.57 -6.94
C TYR A 333 -20.36 21.84 -6.87
N SER A 334 -21.15 22.14 -7.88
CA SER A 334 -21.79 23.46 -7.99
C SER A 334 -22.85 23.70 -6.91
N TRP A 335 -23.33 22.68 -6.22
CA TRP A 335 -24.34 22.81 -5.17
C TRP A 335 -23.97 22.11 -3.85
N GLU A 336 -22.85 21.40 -3.79
CA GLU A 336 -22.40 20.65 -2.60
C GLU A 336 -21.18 21.25 -1.90
N LEU A 337 -20.62 22.32 -2.43
CA LEU A 337 -19.57 23.09 -1.77
C LEU A 337 -20.12 24.45 -1.32
N PRO A 338 -20.94 24.53 -0.28
CA PRO A 338 -21.15 25.79 0.38
C PRO A 338 -19.84 26.14 1.06
N LEU A 339 -19.05 26.91 0.38
CA LEU A 339 -17.79 27.42 0.91
C LEU A 339 -18.05 28.47 2.01
N ASP A 340 -19.29 28.94 2.09
CA ASP A 340 -19.76 29.85 3.11
C ASP A 340 -21.22 29.61 3.51
N TYR A 341 -21.63 30.27 4.59
CA TYR A 341 -22.95 30.20 5.17
C TYR A 341 -24.08 30.58 4.20
N GLU A 342 -23.89 31.62 3.39
CA GLU A 342 -24.91 32.10 2.45
C GLU A 342 -25.16 31.11 1.30
N GLN A 343 -24.09 30.50 0.80
CA GLN A 343 -24.21 29.47 -0.25
C GLN A 343 -24.95 28.24 0.25
N ARG A 344 -24.74 27.86 1.52
CA ARG A 344 -25.46 26.74 2.11
C ARG A 344 -26.91 27.04 2.38
N LEU A 345 -27.24 28.21 2.86
CA LEU A 345 -28.62 28.66 2.98
C LEU A 345 -29.37 28.55 1.65
N HIS A 346 -28.72 28.91 0.53
CA HIS A 346 -29.30 28.76 -0.80
C HIS A 346 -29.46 27.29 -1.25
N VAL A 347 -28.58 26.41 -0.78
CA VAL A 347 -28.67 24.95 -1.03
C VAL A 347 -29.82 24.36 -0.22
N GLU A 348 -29.94 24.73 1.06
CA GLU A 348 -31.02 24.22 1.92
C GLU A 348 -32.40 24.76 1.55
N ALA A 349 -32.51 26.05 1.25
CA ALA A 349 -33.78 26.63 0.71
C ALA A 349 -34.21 25.91 -0.60
N ARG A 350 -33.25 25.49 -1.43
CA ARG A 350 -33.55 24.68 -2.62
C ARG A 350 -33.87 23.23 -2.25
N ASN A 351 -33.33 22.69 -1.19
CA ASN A 351 -33.64 21.35 -0.70
C ASN A 351 -35.00 21.31 -0.02
N GLU A 352 -35.38 22.31 0.76
CA GLU A 352 -36.72 22.49 1.29
C GLU A 352 -37.76 22.61 0.18
N ILE A 353 -37.45 23.37 -0.87
CA ILE A 353 -38.27 23.44 -2.08
C ILE A 353 -38.30 22.11 -2.84
N ALA A 354 -37.23 21.31 -2.74
CA ALA A 354 -37.10 19.99 -3.38
C ALA A 354 -37.74 18.87 -2.57
N GLU A 355 -37.86 18.99 -1.24
CA GLU A 355 -38.65 18.08 -0.40
C GLU A 355 -40.14 18.08 -0.79
N VAL A 356 -40.66 19.21 -1.24
CA VAL A 356 -42.03 19.30 -1.81
C VAL A 356 -42.16 18.49 -3.10
N ASP A 357 -41.06 18.28 -3.84
CA ASP A 357 -41.06 17.59 -5.13
C ASP A 357 -40.45 16.18 -5.11
N GLY A 358 -39.80 15.75 -4.04
CA GLY A 358 -39.18 14.39 -3.83
C GLY A 358 -38.15 13.94 -4.89
N LYS A 359 -38.24 14.48 -6.08
CA LYS A 359 -37.46 14.11 -7.26
C LYS A 359 -36.03 14.63 -7.26
N ARG A 360 -35.80 15.84 -6.79
CA ARG A 360 -34.45 16.46 -6.88
C ARG A 360 -33.45 15.86 -5.90
N ASN A 361 -33.87 15.42 -4.72
CA ASN A 361 -33.01 14.78 -3.75
C ASN A 361 -32.57 13.36 -4.20
N VAL A 362 -33.46 12.64 -4.87
CA VAL A 362 -33.14 11.33 -5.48
C VAL A 362 -32.09 11.49 -6.59
N ASP A 363 -32.19 12.58 -7.38
CA ASP A 363 -31.25 12.84 -8.47
C ASP A 363 -29.85 13.19 -7.92
N LYS A 364 -29.76 13.90 -6.79
CA LYS A 364 -28.49 14.22 -6.11
C LYS A 364 -27.83 13.00 -5.53
N HIS A 365 -28.58 12.11 -4.86
CA HIS A 365 -28.08 10.83 -4.40
C HIS A 365 -27.56 9.99 -5.58
N ALA A 366 -28.27 9.98 -6.70
CA ALA A 366 -27.82 9.28 -7.89
C ALA A 366 -26.49 9.81 -8.44
N VAL A 367 -26.28 11.13 -8.40
CA VAL A 367 -25.01 11.76 -8.80
C VAL A 367 -23.87 11.34 -7.85
N LEU A 368 -24.12 11.35 -6.55
CA LEU A 368 -23.14 10.92 -5.53
C LEU A 368 -22.75 9.44 -5.70
N VAL A 369 -23.75 8.56 -5.92
CA VAL A 369 -23.49 7.12 -6.18
C VAL A 369 -22.67 6.94 -7.47
N ARG A 370 -23.03 7.64 -8.55
CA ARG A 370 -22.28 7.58 -9.83
C ARG A 370 -20.84 8.04 -9.66
N TRP A 371 -20.61 9.14 -8.94
CA TRP A 371 -19.29 9.64 -8.64
C TRP A 371 -18.44 8.59 -7.91
N TRP A 372 -18.99 7.95 -6.87
CA TRP A 372 -18.21 6.95 -6.14
C TRP A 372 -17.99 5.69 -6.96
N VAL A 373 -18.96 5.19 -7.72
CA VAL A 373 -18.78 4.07 -8.65
C VAL A 373 -17.69 4.35 -9.68
N ARG A 374 -17.66 5.59 -10.22
CA ARG A 374 -16.59 5.99 -11.12
C ARG A 374 -15.22 5.94 -10.45
N ARG A 375 -15.10 6.39 -9.20
CA ARG A 375 -13.86 6.25 -8.42
C ARG A 375 -13.46 4.79 -8.19
N LEU A 376 -14.40 3.93 -7.86
CA LEU A 376 -14.16 2.49 -7.69
C LEU A 376 -13.62 1.82 -8.97
N LEU A 377 -14.05 2.31 -10.15
CA LEU A 377 -13.62 1.77 -11.44
C LEU A 377 -12.30 2.36 -11.95
N GLU A 378 -12.14 3.67 -11.86
CA GLU A 378 -11.11 4.42 -12.58
C GLU A 378 -9.95 4.89 -11.68
N SER A 379 -10.09 4.81 -10.34
CA SER A 379 -9.05 5.27 -9.43
C SER A 379 -7.73 4.50 -9.63
N PRO A 380 -6.59 5.19 -9.78
CA PRO A 380 -5.28 4.57 -9.75
C PRO A 380 -4.91 4.03 -8.36
N ARG A 381 -5.78 4.26 -7.35
CA ARG A 381 -5.63 3.86 -5.95
C ARG A 381 -6.76 2.91 -5.52
N PRO A 382 -6.90 1.72 -6.12
CA PRO A 382 -8.02 0.83 -5.79
C PRO A 382 -8.07 0.43 -4.32
N MET A 383 -6.93 0.31 -3.65
CA MET A 383 -6.85 0.00 -2.22
C MET A 383 -7.45 1.11 -1.35
N GLU A 384 -7.30 2.39 -1.73
CA GLU A 384 -7.93 3.51 -1.04
C GLU A 384 -9.45 3.39 -1.07
N GLU A 385 -10.02 3.13 -2.24
CA GLU A 385 -11.46 2.98 -2.39
C GLU A 385 -11.99 1.68 -1.72
N ARG A 386 -11.18 0.61 -1.65
CA ARG A 386 -11.48 -0.58 -0.85
C ARG A 386 -11.61 -0.25 0.64
N LEU A 387 -10.69 0.55 1.18
CA LEU A 387 -10.74 0.99 2.56
C LEU A 387 -11.92 1.94 2.82
N VAL A 388 -12.22 2.86 1.89
CA VAL A 388 -13.39 3.74 2.02
C VAL A 388 -14.68 2.93 2.06
N LEU A 389 -14.80 1.89 1.23
CA LEU A 389 -15.95 0.99 1.23
C LEU A 389 -16.07 0.23 2.57
N PHE A 390 -14.95 -0.27 3.11
CA PHE A 390 -14.88 -0.91 4.41
C PHE A 390 -15.29 0.03 5.55
N TRP A 391 -14.79 1.27 5.56
CA TRP A 391 -15.14 2.24 6.61
C TRP A 391 -16.56 2.74 6.52
N HIS A 392 -17.10 2.87 5.30
CA HIS A 392 -18.51 3.21 5.14
C HIS A 392 -19.47 2.11 5.59
N ASP A 393 -19.04 0.88 5.54
CA ASP A 393 -19.75 -0.26 6.12
C ASP A 393 -19.59 -0.31 7.65
N HIS A 394 -18.37 -0.10 8.15
CA HIS A 394 -18.06 -0.13 9.59
C HIS A 394 -18.69 1.03 10.38
N PHE A 395 -18.69 2.24 9.82
CA PHE A 395 -19.30 3.46 10.37
C PHE A 395 -20.55 3.81 9.56
N ALA A 396 -21.49 2.90 9.51
CA ALA A 396 -22.62 2.98 8.62
C ALA A 396 -23.56 4.14 8.96
N THR A 397 -23.89 4.92 7.92
CA THR A 397 -24.95 5.92 7.92
C THR A 397 -25.80 5.77 6.67
N SER A 398 -27.08 6.14 6.70
CA SER A 398 -28.00 5.95 5.59
C SER A 398 -28.47 7.27 5.02
N PHE A 399 -28.30 7.45 3.70
CA PHE A 399 -28.87 8.58 2.96
C PHE A 399 -30.38 8.66 3.12
N ARG A 400 -31.07 7.54 3.13
CA ARG A 400 -32.55 7.50 3.29
C ARG A 400 -33.00 8.12 4.59
N THR A 401 -32.25 7.92 5.67
CA THR A 401 -32.54 8.50 7.00
C THR A 401 -32.11 9.96 7.06
N LEU A 402 -30.91 10.29 6.56
CA LEU A 402 -30.36 11.64 6.66
C LEU A 402 -30.98 12.61 5.67
N ASN A 403 -31.30 12.15 4.48
CA ASN A 403 -31.79 12.95 3.34
C ASN A 403 -30.89 14.18 3.04
N ASP A 404 -29.58 14.03 3.23
CA ASP A 404 -28.58 15.08 3.04
C ASP A 404 -27.34 14.51 2.34
N THR A 405 -27.21 14.82 1.04
CA THR A 405 -26.09 14.37 0.21
C THR A 405 -24.76 14.98 0.60
N TYR A 406 -24.79 16.21 1.13
CA TYR A 406 -23.55 16.88 1.52
C TYR A 406 -22.91 16.22 2.75
N LEU A 407 -23.71 15.88 3.76
CA LEU A 407 -23.22 15.12 4.92
C LEU A 407 -22.63 13.77 4.51
N MET A 408 -23.30 13.04 3.61
CA MET A 408 -22.82 11.77 3.09
C MET A 408 -21.52 11.91 2.29
N TYR A 409 -21.39 12.98 1.49
CA TYR A 409 -20.16 13.29 0.76
C TYR A 409 -19.01 13.63 1.72
N GLN A 410 -19.23 14.52 2.69
CA GLN A 410 -18.24 14.89 3.70
C GLN A 410 -17.73 13.66 4.45
N GLN A 411 -18.64 12.77 4.87
CA GLN A 411 -18.26 11.55 5.58
C GLN A 411 -17.44 10.60 4.70
N ASN A 412 -17.79 10.44 3.42
CA ASN A 412 -17.02 9.63 2.49
C ASN A 412 -15.61 10.19 2.25
N GLU A 413 -15.46 11.53 2.14
CA GLU A 413 -14.15 12.19 2.05
C GLU A 413 -13.38 12.10 3.39
N PHE A 414 -14.06 12.15 4.52
CA PHE A 414 -13.47 11.92 5.84
C PHE A 414 -12.88 10.50 5.94
N PHE A 415 -13.61 9.48 5.52
CA PHE A 415 -13.11 8.10 5.47
C PHE A 415 -11.89 7.99 4.55
N ARG A 416 -11.91 8.61 3.38
CA ARG A 416 -10.77 8.61 2.44
C ARG A 416 -9.55 9.30 3.02
N LYS A 417 -9.74 10.43 3.67
CA LYS A 417 -8.65 11.19 4.32
C LYS A 417 -7.94 10.38 5.40
N TYR A 418 -8.69 9.64 6.20
CA TYR A 418 -8.18 8.91 7.36
C TYR A 418 -8.18 7.39 7.18
N ALA A 419 -8.38 6.87 5.97
CA ALA A 419 -8.50 5.44 5.67
C ALA A 419 -7.41 4.55 6.29
N ASP A 420 -6.21 5.08 6.48
CA ASP A 420 -5.05 4.39 7.08
C ASP A 420 -4.93 4.58 8.61
N ASN A 421 -5.90 5.19 9.29
CA ASN A 421 -5.74 5.52 10.70
C ASN A 421 -7.06 5.38 11.46
N PHE A 422 -7.27 4.20 12.08
CA PHE A 422 -8.49 3.93 12.83
C PHE A 422 -8.64 4.80 14.08
N GLU A 423 -7.54 5.13 14.78
CA GLU A 423 -7.58 6.07 15.91
C GLU A 423 -8.15 7.43 15.47
N ALA A 424 -7.66 7.97 14.34
CA ALA A 424 -8.19 9.23 13.80
C ALA A 424 -9.64 9.11 13.30
N LEU A 425 -10.02 7.94 12.75
CA LEU A 425 -11.41 7.69 12.36
C LEU A 425 -12.32 7.63 13.57
N LEU A 426 -11.95 6.92 14.63
CA LEU A 426 -12.79 6.79 15.81
C LEU A 426 -12.93 8.12 16.57
N HIS A 427 -11.86 8.92 16.64
CA HIS A 427 -11.92 10.29 17.16
C HIS A 427 -12.73 11.24 16.27
N GLY A 428 -12.69 11.05 14.96
CA GLY A 428 -13.43 11.92 14.05
C GLY A 428 -14.91 11.57 13.96
N ILE A 429 -15.28 10.29 14.10
CA ILE A 429 -16.68 9.86 13.98
C ILE A 429 -17.56 10.44 15.11
N VAL A 430 -17.01 10.66 16.32
CA VAL A 430 -17.75 11.30 17.41
C VAL A 430 -18.00 12.80 17.18
N GLN A 431 -17.39 13.36 16.13
CA GLN A 431 -17.57 14.73 15.67
C GLN A 431 -18.16 14.81 14.26
N ASP A 432 -18.46 13.66 13.64
CA ASP A 432 -18.99 13.62 12.28
C ASP A 432 -20.47 14.03 12.24
N PRO A 433 -20.83 15.09 11.53
CA PRO A 433 -22.23 15.58 11.52
C PRO A 433 -23.23 14.58 10.95
N ALA A 434 -22.80 13.72 9.99
CA ALA A 434 -23.68 12.68 9.45
C ALA A 434 -24.00 11.63 10.54
N MET A 435 -22.99 11.18 11.29
CA MET A 435 -23.16 10.22 12.36
C MET A 435 -23.95 10.79 13.55
N ILE A 436 -23.62 12.01 13.97
CA ILE A 436 -24.34 12.71 15.05
C ILE A 436 -25.85 12.79 14.73
N ARG A 437 -26.22 13.19 13.52
CA ARG A 437 -27.61 13.27 13.10
C ARG A 437 -28.24 11.89 12.91
N TYR A 438 -27.50 10.92 12.35
CA TYR A 438 -28.00 9.57 12.09
C TYR A 438 -28.42 8.84 13.35
N LEU A 439 -27.65 9.03 14.46
CA LEU A 439 -27.88 8.40 15.74
C LEU A 439 -28.52 9.34 16.78
N ASN A 440 -29.05 10.48 16.33
CA ASN A 440 -29.76 11.46 17.18
C ASN A 440 -28.93 11.97 18.37
N ASN A 441 -27.60 12.08 18.22
CA ASN A 441 -26.76 12.59 19.32
C ASN A 441 -26.89 14.10 19.51
N ASP A 442 -27.39 14.84 18.51
CA ASP A 442 -27.74 16.24 18.63
C ASP A 442 -28.91 16.51 19.63
N GLU A 443 -29.67 15.46 19.98
CA GLU A 443 -30.68 15.45 21.03
C GLU A 443 -30.14 14.97 22.40
N ASN A 444 -28.86 14.51 22.46
CA ASN A 444 -28.24 13.97 23.67
C ASN A 444 -27.67 15.10 24.54
N GLU A 445 -28.34 15.39 25.67
CA GLU A 445 -27.95 16.46 26.57
C GLU A 445 -28.03 16.06 28.06
N ALA A 446 -27.34 16.79 28.92
CA ALA A 446 -27.33 16.56 30.35
C ALA A 446 -28.74 16.57 30.90
N GLY A 447 -29.14 15.48 31.60
CA GLY A 447 -30.49 15.29 32.14
C GLY A 447 -31.50 14.71 31.13
N HIS A 448 -31.19 14.67 29.84
CA HIS A 448 -32.02 14.11 28.75
C HIS A 448 -31.17 13.29 27.80
N VAL A 449 -30.63 12.19 28.28
CA VAL A 449 -29.67 11.38 27.48
C VAL A 449 -30.35 10.56 26.39
N ASN A 450 -29.72 10.53 25.19
CA ASN A 450 -30.05 9.62 24.10
C ASN A 450 -28.93 8.61 23.95
N GLU A 451 -29.23 7.32 24.21
CA GLU A 451 -28.19 6.29 24.26
C GLU A 451 -27.75 5.71 22.91
N ASN A 452 -28.44 6.03 21.81
CA ASN A 452 -28.18 5.40 20.52
C ASN A 452 -26.72 5.49 20.13
N PHE A 453 -26.15 6.68 20.04
CA PHE A 453 -24.76 6.84 19.64
C PHE A 453 -23.79 6.25 20.67
N GLY A 454 -24.05 6.42 21.96
CA GLY A 454 -23.24 5.83 23.01
C GLY A 454 -23.18 4.32 22.94
N ARG A 455 -24.30 3.67 22.62
CA ARG A 455 -24.38 2.22 22.43
C ARG A 455 -23.59 1.77 21.20
N GLU A 456 -23.87 2.33 20.03
CA GLU A 456 -23.26 1.92 18.78
C GLU A 456 -21.74 2.19 18.77
N LEU A 457 -21.27 3.22 19.44
CA LEU A 457 -19.86 3.52 19.57
C LEU A 457 -19.10 2.40 20.32
N LEU A 458 -19.71 1.76 21.30
CA LEU A 458 -19.16 0.59 21.99
C LEU A 458 -19.38 -0.71 21.21
N GLU A 459 -20.61 -0.96 20.74
CA GLU A 459 -21.04 -2.24 20.20
C GLU A 459 -20.59 -2.47 18.77
N LEU A 460 -20.72 -1.47 17.89
CA LEU A 460 -20.46 -1.65 16.46
C LEU A 460 -19.17 -0.98 15.98
N PHE A 461 -18.76 0.13 16.63
CA PHE A 461 -17.65 0.93 16.10
C PHE A 461 -16.33 0.68 16.82
N SER A 462 -16.32 0.08 18.02
CA SER A 462 -15.08 -0.13 18.78
C SER A 462 -14.89 -1.55 19.32
N LEU A 463 -15.60 -1.96 20.37
CA LEU A 463 -15.33 -3.23 21.06
C LEU A 463 -15.97 -4.45 20.38
N GLY A 464 -17.10 -4.27 19.74
CA GLY A 464 -17.93 -5.35 19.23
C GLY A 464 -18.89 -5.92 20.28
N GLU A 465 -20.07 -6.34 19.87
CA GLU A 465 -21.09 -6.94 20.71
C GLU A 465 -20.57 -8.21 21.43
N GLU A 466 -19.67 -8.96 20.79
CA GLU A 466 -19.02 -10.14 21.37
C GLU A 466 -18.15 -9.84 22.60
N HIS A 467 -17.78 -8.58 22.85
CA HIS A 467 -17.03 -8.13 24.01
C HIS A 467 -17.94 -7.45 25.06
N SER A 468 -19.24 -7.65 25.00
CA SER A 468 -20.14 -7.28 26.11
C SER A 468 -19.91 -8.17 27.31
N ALA A 469 -20.29 -7.71 28.50
CA ALA A 469 -20.20 -8.48 29.73
C ALA A 469 -21.09 -9.75 29.74
N ALA A 470 -22.03 -9.87 28.79
CA ALA A 470 -22.79 -11.09 28.54
C ALA A 470 -21.92 -12.22 27.95
N HIS A 471 -20.82 -11.90 27.32
CA HIS A 471 -19.96 -12.84 26.60
C HIS A 471 -18.54 -12.95 27.15
N THR A 472 -18.04 -11.91 27.85
CA THR A 472 -16.68 -11.89 28.42
C THR A 472 -16.66 -11.25 29.81
N GLU A 473 -15.86 -11.79 30.74
CA GLU A 473 -15.74 -11.25 32.10
C GLU A 473 -15.21 -9.81 32.15
N SER A 474 -14.42 -9.41 31.18
CA SER A 474 -13.85 -8.06 31.06
C SER A 474 -14.59 -7.17 30.04
N GLY A 475 -15.77 -7.59 29.60
CA GLY A 475 -16.57 -6.88 28.62
C GLY A 475 -17.28 -5.64 29.17
N TYR A 476 -17.73 -4.76 28.28
CA TYR A 476 -18.56 -3.61 28.66
C TYR A 476 -19.96 -4.03 29.14
N THR A 477 -20.53 -3.20 29.99
CA THR A 477 -21.86 -3.41 30.61
C THR A 477 -22.84 -2.34 30.12
N GLU A 478 -24.16 -2.58 30.34
CA GLU A 478 -25.18 -1.55 30.14
C GLU A 478 -24.90 -0.26 30.91
N LYS A 479 -24.20 -0.36 32.04
CA LYS A 479 -23.76 0.81 32.80
C LYS A 479 -22.69 1.60 32.08
N ASP A 480 -21.75 0.93 31.41
CA ASP A 480 -20.74 1.60 30.56
C ASP A 480 -21.41 2.31 29.36
N VAL A 481 -22.48 1.73 28.81
CA VAL A 481 -23.24 2.37 27.73
C VAL A 481 -23.96 3.63 28.24
N ARG A 482 -24.85 3.49 29.26
CA ARG A 482 -25.78 4.53 29.64
C ARG A 482 -25.18 5.57 30.59
N ASP A 483 -24.50 5.10 31.64
CA ASP A 483 -24.04 5.96 32.73
C ASP A 483 -22.68 6.60 32.44
N ALA A 484 -21.97 6.12 31.42
CA ALA A 484 -20.66 6.64 31.09
C ALA A 484 -20.54 7.12 29.62
N ASN A 485 -20.64 6.23 28.64
CA ASN A 485 -20.38 6.56 27.26
C ASN A 485 -21.40 7.53 26.67
N THR A 486 -22.71 7.28 26.89
CA THR A 486 -23.78 8.19 26.47
C THR A 486 -23.62 9.58 27.06
N ARG A 487 -23.32 9.66 28.37
CA ARG A 487 -23.09 10.93 29.08
C ARG A 487 -21.81 11.64 28.59
N ALA A 488 -20.78 10.89 28.17
CA ALA A 488 -19.56 11.45 27.61
C ALA A 488 -19.79 12.14 26.26
N LEU A 489 -20.81 11.72 25.50
CA LEU A 489 -21.18 12.28 24.20
C LEU A 489 -22.19 13.43 24.27
N THR A 490 -22.71 13.77 25.45
CA THR A 490 -23.66 14.88 25.62
C THR A 490 -23.07 16.20 25.14
N GLY A 491 -23.90 17.07 24.55
CA GLY A 491 -23.49 18.37 24.04
C GLY A 491 -22.74 18.35 22.70
N ALA A 492 -22.35 17.18 22.20
CA ALA A 492 -21.82 17.03 20.87
C ALA A 492 -22.95 17.08 19.84
N SER A 493 -22.89 18.05 18.93
CA SER A 493 -23.94 18.35 17.97
C SER A 493 -23.32 18.89 16.67
N TYR A 494 -24.10 19.38 15.74
CA TYR A 494 -23.61 20.04 14.54
C TYR A 494 -24.44 21.29 14.23
N GLU A 495 -23.87 22.19 13.47
CA GLU A 495 -24.58 23.35 12.96
C GLU A 495 -25.24 23.00 11.63
N HIS A 496 -26.55 23.04 11.60
CA HIS A 496 -27.36 22.58 10.48
C HIS A 496 -26.98 23.25 9.14
N TYR A 497 -26.75 24.56 9.17
CA TYR A 497 -26.45 25.32 7.96
C TYR A 497 -25.02 25.15 7.42
N SER A 498 -24.02 25.03 8.28
CA SER A 498 -22.63 24.85 7.88
C SER A 498 -22.21 23.39 7.76
N ALA A 499 -23.04 22.47 8.23
CA ALA A 499 -22.73 21.05 8.41
C ALA A 499 -21.40 20.80 9.16
N GLN A 500 -21.08 21.68 10.12
CA GLN A 500 -19.88 21.57 10.92
C GLN A 500 -20.20 21.12 12.33
N PHE A 501 -19.30 20.33 12.90
CA PHE A 501 -19.38 19.96 14.31
C PHE A 501 -19.49 21.18 15.23
N ARG A 502 -20.36 21.09 16.22
CA ARG A 502 -20.53 22.10 17.25
C ARG A 502 -20.64 21.44 18.63
N PHE A 503 -19.86 21.90 19.58
CA PHE A 503 -19.97 21.46 20.97
C PHE A 503 -20.70 22.50 21.82
N TYR A 504 -21.79 22.12 22.48
CA TYR A 504 -22.57 22.98 23.34
C TYR A 504 -22.26 22.66 24.82
N HIS A 505 -21.33 23.42 25.43
CA HIS A 505 -20.93 23.24 26.83
C HIS A 505 -22.10 23.22 27.83
N GLY A 506 -23.11 24.06 27.62
CA GLY A 506 -24.28 24.11 28.47
C GLY A 506 -25.23 22.88 28.39
N ARG A 507 -24.96 21.95 27.42
CA ARG A 507 -25.65 20.69 27.28
C ARG A 507 -24.82 19.48 27.71
N HIS A 508 -23.55 19.71 28.02
CA HIS A 508 -22.64 18.63 28.40
C HIS A 508 -22.79 18.25 29.86
N ASP A 509 -22.65 16.96 30.13
CA ASP A 509 -22.61 16.41 31.47
C ASP A 509 -21.14 16.36 31.94
N ASP A 510 -20.77 17.32 32.81
CA ASP A 510 -19.42 17.45 33.35
C ASP A 510 -19.17 16.56 34.60
N GLU A 511 -20.16 15.83 35.11
CA GLU A 511 -19.99 14.97 36.27
C GLU A 511 -19.05 13.80 35.99
N ALA A 512 -18.38 13.30 37.03
CA ALA A 512 -17.52 12.14 36.92
C ALA A 512 -18.28 10.91 36.40
N LYS A 513 -17.62 10.16 35.50
CA LYS A 513 -18.12 8.96 34.86
C LYS A 513 -17.15 7.81 35.08
N THR A 514 -17.63 6.58 35.05
CA THR A 514 -16.75 5.38 35.05
C THR A 514 -17.05 4.57 33.80
N LEU A 515 -16.07 4.53 32.86
CA LEU A 515 -16.15 3.81 31.61
C LEU A 515 -15.04 2.75 31.56
N LEU A 516 -15.41 1.48 31.40
CA LEU A 516 -14.46 0.36 31.28
C LEU A 516 -13.39 0.39 32.41
N GLY A 517 -13.82 0.66 33.65
CA GLY A 517 -12.97 0.75 34.84
C GLY A 517 -12.17 2.05 34.98
N SER A 518 -12.21 2.96 34.05
CA SER A 518 -11.58 4.29 34.13
C SER A 518 -12.56 5.32 34.66
N THR A 519 -12.19 6.05 35.72
CA THR A 519 -13.06 7.06 36.36
C THR A 519 -12.50 8.45 36.21
N GLY A 520 -13.34 9.44 35.86
CA GLY A 520 -12.97 10.85 35.75
C GLY A 520 -14.01 11.70 35.04
N ALA A 521 -13.65 12.95 34.74
CA ALA A 521 -14.41 13.80 33.83
C ALA A 521 -14.14 13.34 32.39
N ILE A 522 -14.95 12.40 31.92
CA ILE A 522 -14.79 11.73 30.62
C ILE A 522 -15.69 12.44 29.62
N GLY A 523 -15.09 13.09 28.62
CA GLY A 523 -15.77 13.59 27.43
C GLY A 523 -15.62 12.60 26.25
N ALA A 524 -16.08 12.99 25.05
CA ALA A 524 -16.11 12.12 23.88
C ALA A 524 -14.72 11.58 23.49
N HIS A 525 -13.70 12.43 23.51
CA HIS A 525 -12.33 12.04 23.12
C HIS A 525 -11.66 11.14 24.17
N GLU A 526 -11.86 11.43 25.46
CA GLU A 526 -11.37 10.57 26.54
C GLU A 526 -12.05 9.19 26.51
N ALA A 527 -13.34 9.13 26.18
CA ALA A 527 -14.06 7.87 25.99
C ALA A 527 -13.44 7.05 24.84
N VAL A 528 -13.16 7.67 23.70
CA VAL A 528 -12.45 7.04 22.56
C VAL A 528 -11.07 6.53 22.98
N ASP A 529 -10.30 7.32 23.72
CA ASP A 529 -8.98 6.91 24.23
C ASP A 529 -9.06 5.68 25.15
N ILE A 530 -10.11 5.60 25.97
CA ILE A 530 -10.35 4.44 26.85
C ILE A 530 -10.66 3.20 26.00
N MET A 531 -11.55 3.33 25.01
CA MET A 531 -11.88 2.24 24.09
C MET A 531 -10.69 1.74 23.29
N LEU A 532 -9.86 2.64 22.76
CA LEU A 532 -8.63 2.27 21.99
C LEU A 532 -7.61 1.50 22.86
N ARG A 533 -7.56 1.78 24.16
CA ARG A 533 -6.72 1.01 25.09
C ARG A 533 -7.28 -0.36 25.45
N HIS A 534 -8.58 -0.55 25.29
CA HIS A 534 -9.23 -1.83 25.61
C HIS A 534 -8.83 -2.92 24.59
N PRO A 535 -8.41 -4.12 25.02
CA PRO A 535 -7.97 -5.18 24.11
C PRO A 535 -9.06 -5.66 23.15
N GLY A 536 -10.33 -5.57 23.54
CA GLY A 536 -11.50 -5.88 22.72
C GLY A 536 -11.52 -5.11 21.40
N THR A 537 -11.24 -3.80 21.45
CA THR A 537 -11.23 -2.94 20.26
C THR A 537 -10.26 -3.44 19.17
N SER A 538 -9.04 -3.79 19.56
CA SER A 538 -8.06 -4.31 18.58
C SER A 538 -8.43 -5.70 18.05
N ARG A 539 -9.05 -6.56 18.87
CA ARG A 539 -9.52 -7.90 18.46
C ARG A 539 -10.70 -7.80 17.49
N TYR A 540 -11.68 -6.96 17.82
CA TYR A 540 -12.85 -6.72 16.98
C TYR A 540 -12.44 -6.17 15.61
N LEU A 541 -11.64 -5.11 15.58
CA LEU A 541 -11.14 -4.54 14.32
C LEU A 541 -10.28 -5.55 13.55
N ALA A 542 -9.42 -6.32 14.22
CA ALA A 542 -8.59 -7.36 13.60
C ALA A 542 -9.45 -8.40 12.90
N LYS A 543 -10.51 -8.87 13.55
CA LYS A 543 -11.47 -9.84 13.00
C LYS A 543 -12.17 -9.27 11.76
N LYS A 544 -12.73 -8.04 11.85
CA LYS A 544 -13.40 -7.37 10.70
C LYS A 544 -12.45 -7.16 9.52
N LEU A 545 -11.22 -6.67 9.75
CA LEU A 545 -10.22 -6.51 8.69
C LEU A 545 -9.86 -7.86 8.03
N TRP A 546 -9.67 -8.90 8.82
CA TRP A 546 -9.37 -10.23 8.27
C TRP A 546 -10.54 -10.78 7.47
N GLN A 547 -11.76 -10.69 7.96
CA GLN A 547 -12.98 -11.14 7.27
C GLN A 547 -13.16 -10.41 5.93
N TYR A 548 -12.94 -9.12 5.92
CA TYR A 548 -13.07 -8.31 4.71
C TYR A 548 -12.00 -8.59 3.67
N PHE A 549 -10.74 -8.78 4.08
CA PHE A 549 -9.61 -8.91 3.15
C PHE A 549 -9.15 -10.36 2.90
N ALA A 550 -9.39 -11.31 3.79
CA ALA A 550 -8.92 -12.68 3.68
C ALA A 550 -10.07 -13.69 3.61
N TYR A 551 -10.54 -14.21 4.73
CA TYR A 551 -11.62 -15.18 4.80
C TYR A 551 -12.48 -15.00 6.05
N TRP A 552 -13.72 -15.55 6.00
CA TRP A 552 -14.78 -15.23 6.94
C TRP A 552 -14.57 -15.74 8.37
N GLU A 553 -14.01 -16.91 8.55
CA GLU A 553 -13.82 -17.55 9.86
C GLU A 553 -12.33 -17.64 10.22
N PRO A 554 -11.70 -16.52 10.69
CA PRO A 554 -10.29 -16.55 11.07
C PRO A 554 -10.07 -17.35 12.36
N GLU A 555 -8.95 -18.05 12.43
CA GLU A 555 -8.48 -18.70 13.63
C GLU A 555 -8.19 -17.66 14.73
N PRO A 556 -8.48 -17.98 16.01
CA PRO A 556 -8.26 -17.04 17.11
C PRO A 556 -6.82 -16.51 17.19
N GLU A 557 -5.84 -17.34 16.87
CA GLU A 557 -4.41 -16.98 16.87
C GLU A 557 -4.09 -15.96 15.78
N VAL A 558 -4.76 -16.04 14.63
CA VAL A 558 -4.62 -15.06 13.54
C VAL A 558 -5.19 -13.71 14.00
N VAL A 559 -6.39 -13.73 14.59
CA VAL A 559 -7.01 -12.52 15.14
C VAL A 559 -6.12 -11.87 16.19
N ASP A 560 -5.55 -12.67 17.12
CA ASP A 560 -4.67 -12.16 18.17
C ASP A 560 -3.39 -11.52 17.63
N ARG A 561 -2.79 -12.11 16.60
CA ARG A 561 -1.61 -11.55 15.92
C ARG A 561 -1.92 -10.23 15.22
N VAL A 562 -3.04 -10.17 14.48
CA VAL A 562 -3.48 -8.94 13.81
C VAL A 562 -3.84 -7.86 14.85
N ALA A 563 -4.52 -8.21 15.94
CA ALA A 563 -4.84 -7.31 17.04
C ALA A 563 -3.58 -6.76 17.72
N HIS A 564 -2.57 -7.61 17.91
CA HIS A 564 -1.27 -7.19 18.43
C HIS A 564 -0.60 -6.17 17.49
N MET A 565 -0.59 -6.45 16.19
CA MET A 565 -0.01 -5.53 15.20
C MET A 565 -0.76 -4.19 15.15
N LEU A 566 -2.09 -4.17 15.26
CA LEU A 566 -2.88 -2.94 15.34
C LEU A 566 -2.42 -2.07 16.52
N ARG A 567 -2.34 -2.64 17.73
CA ARG A 567 -1.87 -1.90 18.92
C ARG A 567 -0.42 -1.42 18.79
N ALA A 568 0.47 -2.30 18.31
CA ALA A 568 1.88 -2.00 18.15
C ALA A 568 2.15 -0.87 17.13
N ASN A 569 1.26 -0.68 16.17
CA ASN A 569 1.34 0.36 15.14
C ASN A 569 0.41 1.57 15.40
N GLY A 570 -0.14 1.74 16.61
CA GLY A 570 -1.05 2.85 16.93
C GLY A 570 -2.25 2.89 16.00
N TYR A 571 -2.87 1.73 15.77
CA TYR A 571 -4.03 1.55 14.89
C TYR A 571 -3.84 2.06 13.44
N ARG A 572 -2.58 2.10 12.94
CA ARG A 572 -2.29 2.32 11.53
C ARG A 572 -2.60 1.06 10.73
N ILE A 573 -3.45 1.21 9.73
CA ILE A 573 -3.97 0.08 8.95
C ILE A 573 -2.96 -0.44 7.93
N ARG A 574 -2.22 0.45 7.25
CA ARG A 574 -1.26 0.09 6.21
C ARG A 574 -0.22 -0.97 6.64
N PRO A 575 0.54 -0.79 7.74
CA PRO A 575 1.54 -1.79 8.15
C PRO A 575 0.89 -3.13 8.56
N VAL A 576 -0.35 -3.11 9.04
CA VAL A 576 -1.10 -4.32 9.36
C VAL A 576 -1.51 -5.05 8.09
N LEU A 577 -2.07 -4.36 7.11
CA LEU A 577 -2.45 -4.95 5.83
C LEU A 577 -1.24 -5.40 5.01
N GLU A 578 -0.09 -4.73 5.10
CA GLU A 578 1.17 -5.22 4.52
C GLU A 578 1.51 -6.63 5.06
N ASN A 579 1.39 -6.84 6.37
CA ASN A 579 1.61 -8.15 6.99
C ASN A 579 0.53 -9.17 6.61
N VAL A 580 -0.74 -8.78 6.56
CA VAL A 580 -1.85 -9.65 6.15
C VAL A 580 -1.65 -10.13 4.72
N PHE A 581 -1.41 -9.21 3.78
CA PHE A 581 -1.23 -9.53 2.36
C PHE A 581 0.09 -10.25 2.03
N LEU A 582 1.07 -10.20 2.92
CA LEU A 582 2.28 -11.01 2.80
C LEU A 582 2.14 -12.38 3.45
N SER A 583 1.12 -12.65 4.25
CA SER A 583 1.04 -13.87 5.04
C SER A 583 0.72 -15.11 4.21
N GLN A 584 1.30 -16.24 4.59
CA GLN A 584 0.96 -17.57 4.02
C GLN A 584 -0.53 -17.88 4.20
N ALA A 585 -1.13 -17.48 5.32
CA ALA A 585 -2.53 -17.71 5.61
C ALA A 585 -3.44 -17.00 4.58
N PHE A 586 -3.08 -15.80 4.13
CA PHE A 586 -3.81 -15.06 3.10
C PHE A 586 -3.81 -15.79 1.73
N TYR A 587 -2.76 -16.55 1.42
CA TYR A 587 -2.65 -17.33 0.17
C TYR A 587 -2.97 -18.81 0.35
N SER A 588 -3.54 -19.19 1.46
CA SER A 588 -3.95 -20.58 1.69
C SER A 588 -5.11 -21.00 0.78
N ASP A 589 -5.27 -22.30 0.60
CA ASP A 589 -6.43 -22.86 -0.11
C ASP A 589 -7.77 -22.50 0.55
N HIS A 590 -7.74 -22.16 1.85
CA HIS A 590 -8.87 -21.67 2.60
C HIS A 590 -9.26 -20.23 2.24
N ALA A 591 -8.29 -19.40 1.82
CA ALA A 591 -8.52 -18.00 1.46
C ALA A 591 -8.89 -17.82 -0.02
N ILE A 592 -8.17 -18.51 -0.93
CA ILE A 592 -8.36 -18.35 -2.38
C ILE A 592 -9.70 -18.96 -2.82
N ALA A 593 -10.51 -18.18 -3.55
CA ALA A 593 -11.83 -18.55 -4.07
C ALA A 593 -12.85 -18.96 -2.97
N ASN A 594 -12.74 -18.39 -1.78
CA ASN A 594 -13.66 -18.63 -0.67
C ASN A 594 -14.43 -17.37 -0.22
N HIS A 595 -13.99 -16.19 -0.66
CA HIS A 595 -14.72 -14.96 -0.39
C HIS A 595 -15.83 -14.74 -1.43
N ILE A 596 -17.05 -14.60 -0.95
CA ILE A 596 -18.19 -14.23 -1.81
C ILE A 596 -18.08 -12.75 -2.12
N LYS A 597 -17.96 -12.41 -3.40
CA LYS A 597 -17.86 -11.02 -3.84
C LYS A 597 -19.08 -10.22 -3.40
N SER A 598 -18.89 -9.07 -2.78
CA SER A 598 -19.98 -8.11 -2.59
C SER A 598 -20.53 -7.64 -3.95
N PRO A 599 -21.74 -7.06 -4.01
CA PRO A 599 -22.26 -6.49 -5.26
C PRO A 599 -21.33 -5.47 -5.93
N VAL A 600 -20.67 -4.62 -5.16
CA VAL A 600 -19.67 -3.67 -5.68
C VAL A 600 -18.47 -4.42 -6.26
N GLU A 601 -17.90 -5.38 -5.55
CA GLU A 601 -16.78 -6.20 -6.04
C GLU A 601 -17.16 -6.94 -7.33
N LEU A 602 -18.38 -7.46 -7.39
CA LEU A 602 -18.87 -8.17 -8.53
C LEU A 602 -18.99 -7.28 -9.77
N LEU A 603 -19.64 -6.11 -9.65
CA LEU A 603 -19.84 -5.21 -10.80
C LEU A 603 -18.53 -4.53 -11.24
N VAL A 604 -17.77 -3.98 -10.30
CA VAL A 604 -16.49 -3.31 -10.62
C VAL A 604 -15.50 -4.31 -11.19
N GLY A 605 -15.39 -5.50 -10.57
CA GLY A 605 -14.53 -6.58 -11.07
C GLY A 605 -14.94 -7.08 -12.46
N THR A 606 -16.24 -7.20 -12.75
CA THR A 606 -16.74 -7.56 -14.09
C THR A 606 -16.38 -6.50 -15.13
N ALA A 607 -16.60 -5.23 -14.82
CA ALA A 607 -16.29 -4.12 -15.74
C ALA A 607 -14.79 -4.08 -16.10
N ARG A 608 -13.92 -4.23 -15.10
CA ARG A 608 -12.46 -4.27 -15.29
C ARG A 608 -12.01 -5.52 -16.06
N ALA A 609 -12.45 -6.71 -15.63
CA ALA A 609 -12.08 -7.97 -16.29
C ALA A 609 -12.57 -8.06 -17.73
N ALA A 610 -13.74 -7.55 -18.03
CA ALA A 610 -14.32 -7.54 -19.39
C ALA A 610 -13.78 -6.37 -20.25
N GLY A 611 -13.01 -5.44 -19.71
CA GLY A 611 -12.50 -4.29 -20.44
C GLY A 611 -13.62 -3.44 -21.04
N LEU A 612 -14.68 -3.18 -20.27
CA LEU A 612 -15.85 -2.49 -20.79
C LEU A 612 -15.54 -1.03 -21.10
N ALA A 613 -15.75 -0.64 -22.34
CA ALA A 613 -15.49 0.72 -22.82
C ALA A 613 -16.52 1.75 -22.29
N LYS A 614 -17.71 1.27 -21.94
CA LYS A 614 -18.82 2.10 -21.47
C LYS A 614 -19.49 1.42 -20.30
N VAL A 615 -19.50 2.07 -19.16
CA VAL A 615 -20.30 1.67 -18.00
C VAL A 615 -21.48 2.64 -17.92
N ASP A 616 -22.71 2.10 -17.94
CA ASP A 616 -23.90 2.90 -17.73
C ASP A 616 -24.04 3.21 -16.23
N TYR A 617 -23.38 4.28 -15.79
CA TYR A 617 -23.39 4.73 -14.40
C TYR A 617 -24.78 5.08 -13.88
N GLN A 618 -25.73 5.44 -14.76
CA GLN A 618 -27.13 5.67 -14.37
C GLN A 618 -27.80 4.38 -13.88
N ASN A 619 -27.49 3.27 -14.54
CA ASN A 619 -28.09 1.97 -14.23
C ASN A 619 -27.37 1.26 -13.06
N VAL A 620 -26.08 1.55 -12.80
CA VAL A 620 -25.26 0.85 -11.79
C VAL A 620 -25.90 0.92 -10.41
N ARG A 621 -26.45 2.05 -9.98
CA ARG A 621 -27.09 2.16 -8.67
C ARG A 621 -28.25 1.18 -8.49
N PHE A 622 -29.05 0.97 -9.54
CA PHE A 622 -30.18 0.04 -9.50
C PHE A 622 -29.70 -1.41 -9.49
N LEU A 623 -28.62 -1.71 -10.22
CA LEU A 623 -28.01 -3.04 -10.20
C LEU A 623 -27.44 -3.36 -8.82
N LEU A 624 -26.71 -2.42 -8.19
CA LEU A 624 -26.19 -2.59 -6.83
C LEU A 624 -27.31 -2.80 -5.81
N ALA A 625 -28.34 -1.92 -5.86
CA ALA A 625 -29.49 -2.02 -4.96
C ALA A 625 -30.27 -3.35 -5.14
N SER A 626 -30.42 -3.84 -6.39
CA SER A 626 -31.10 -5.11 -6.66
C SER A 626 -30.35 -6.33 -6.10
N MET A 627 -29.02 -6.20 -5.93
CA MET A 627 -28.16 -7.22 -5.32
C MET A 627 -27.97 -7.04 -3.80
N GLY A 628 -28.62 -6.03 -3.19
CA GLY A 628 -28.61 -5.79 -1.75
C GLY A 628 -27.58 -4.78 -1.25
N GLN A 629 -26.78 -4.12 -2.11
CA GLN A 629 -25.79 -3.15 -1.69
C GLN A 629 -26.06 -1.76 -2.31
N SER A 630 -26.88 -0.97 -1.64
CA SER A 630 -27.08 0.45 -2.02
C SER A 630 -25.94 1.29 -1.43
N LEU A 631 -25.11 1.88 -2.28
CA LEU A 631 -24.07 2.81 -1.82
C LEU A 631 -24.69 4.02 -1.13
N PHE A 632 -24.11 4.47 -0.03
CA PHE A 632 -24.59 5.52 0.87
C PHE A 632 -25.92 5.19 1.58
N ASP A 633 -26.41 3.96 1.48
CA ASP A 633 -27.69 3.59 2.07
C ASP A 633 -27.68 2.14 2.59
N PRO A 634 -26.81 1.80 3.55
CA PRO A 634 -26.83 0.50 4.21
C PRO A 634 -28.17 0.31 4.96
N PRO A 635 -28.63 -0.94 5.13
CA PRO A 635 -29.94 -1.24 5.69
C PRO A 635 -30.08 -0.88 7.17
N SER A 636 -28.96 -0.84 7.90
CA SER A 636 -28.92 -0.51 9.32
C SER A 636 -27.56 0.10 9.72
N VAL A 637 -27.43 0.50 10.98
CA VAL A 637 -26.18 0.98 11.57
C VAL A 637 -25.09 -0.11 11.63
N ALA A 638 -25.45 -1.39 11.55
CA ALA A 638 -24.51 -2.50 11.49
C ALA A 638 -23.83 -2.67 10.11
N GLY A 639 -24.26 -1.91 9.11
CA GLY A 639 -23.71 -1.99 7.76
C GLY A 639 -24.55 -2.82 6.79
N TRP A 640 -23.91 -3.29 5.69
CA TRP A 640 -24.51 -4.21 4.75
C TRP A 640 -24.39 -5.66 5.21
N GLU A 641 -25.19 -6.53 4.61
CA GLU A 641 -24.98 -7.96 4.74
C GLU A 641 -23.58 -8.37 4.24
N GLU A 642 -23.04 -9.45 4.79
CA GLU A 642 -21.69 -9.92 4.44
C GLU A 642 -21.64 -11.43 4.18
N GLY A 643 -20.61 -11.89 3.51
CA GLY A 643 -20.32 -13.29 3.32
C GLY A 643 -21.48 -14.04 2.63
N ARG A 644 -22.04 -15.03 3.29
CA ARG A 644 -23.08 -15.92 2.73
C ARG A 644 -24.43 -15.23 2.54
N ASP A 645 -24.70 -14.13 3.24
CA ASP A 645 -25.98 -13.44 3.17
C ASP A 645 -26.17 -12.72 1.82
N TRP A 646 -25.09 -12.49 1.08
CA TRP A 646 -25.16 -12.11 -0.34
C TRP A 646 -25.78 -13.18 -1.25
N ILE A 647 -25.96 -14.43 -0.78
CA ILE A 647 -26.41 -15.57 -1.60
C ILE A 647 -27.73 -16.12 -1.05
N ASN A 648 -28.83 -15.60 -1.55
CA ASN A 648 -30.14 -16.21 -1.47
C ASN A 648 -30.76 -16.30 -2.87
N THR A 649 -31.89 -16.93 -3.03
CA THR A 649 -32.50 -17.18 -4.36
C THR A 649 -32.72 -15.88 -5.16
N ASN A 650 -33.23 -14.83 -4.52
CA ASN A 650 -33.50 -13.56 -5.17
C ASN A 650 -32.23 -12.80 -5.51
N LEU A 651 -31.30 -12.70 -4.55
CA LEU A 651 -30.04 -11.99 -4.76
C LEU A 651 -29.14 -12.71 -5.78
N LEU A 652 -29.13 -14.06 -5.81
CA LEU A 652 -28.37 -14.82 -6.80
C LEU A 652 -28.89 -14.56 -8.23
N MET A 653 -30.21 -14.53 -8.42
CA MET A 653 -30.80 -14.18 -9.72
C MET A 653 -30.48 -12.74 -10.11
N ALA A 654 -30.53 -11.81 -9.15
CA ALA A 654 -30.15 -10.41 -9.40
C ALA A 654 -28.68 -10.31 -9.79
N ARG A 655 -27.76 -11.03 -9.13
CA ARG A 655 -26.33 -11.07 -9.43
C ARG A 655 -26.04 -11.54 -10.84
N TYR A 656 -26.67 -12.64 -11.28
CA TYR A 656 -26.54 -13.13 -12.65
C TYR A 656 -27.09 -12.15 -13.66
N THR A 657 -28.27 -11.58 -13.40
CA THR A 657 -28.89 -10.60 -14.29
C THR A 657 -28.04 -9.35 -14.41
N ALA A 658 -27.53 -8.82 -13.29
CA ALA A 658 -26.72 -7.59 -13.26
C ALA A 658 -25.40 -7.75 -14.03
N THR A 659 -24.69 -8.85 -13.85
CA THR A 659 -23.42 -9.12 -14.56
C THR A 659 -23.64 -9.31 -16.06
N VAL A 660 -24.69 -10.05 -16.45
CA VAL A 660 -25.06 -10.23 -17.85
C VAL A 660 -25.46 -8.91 -18.52
N ASP A 661 -26.26 -8.10 -17.84
CA ASP A 661 -26.68 -6.79 -18.32
C ASP A 661 -25.47 -5.86 -18.52
N LEU A 662 -24.57 -5.85 -17.56
CA LEU A 662 -23.35 -5.06 -17.62
C LEU A 662 -22.49 -5.44 -18.83
N VAL A 663 -22.25 -6.75 -19.07
CA VAL A 663 -21.47 -7.24 -20.20
C VAL A 663 -22.16 -6.96 -21.54
N LYS A 664 -23.48 -7.12 -21.63
CA LYS A 664 -24.23 -6.88 -22.87
C LYS A 664 -24.26 -5.40 -23.25
N LYS A 665 -24.45 -4.50 -22.27
CA LYS A 665 -24.58 -3.06 -22.51
C LYS A 665 -23.23 -2.35 -22.56
N GLY A 666 -22.19 -2.90 -21.93
CA GLY A 666 -20.88 -2.28 -21.78
C GLY A 666 -20.01 -2.20 -23.05
N GLY A 667 -20.45 -2.80 -24.14
CA GLY A 667 -19.82 -2.66 -25.47
C GLY A 667 -18.35 -3.16 -25.49
N GLY A 668 -18.06 -4.28 -24.86
CA GLY A 668 -16.73 -4.88 -24.84
C GLY A 668 -16.26 -5.27 -26.24
N ASP A 669 -15.08 -4.81 -26.66
CA ASP A 669 -14.39 -5.29 -27.86
C ASP A 669 -13.33 -6.31 -27.47
N TYR A 670 -13.72 -7.57 -27.44
CA TYR A 670 -12.85 -8.68 -26.99
C TYR A 670 -11.76 -9.01 -28.01
N VAL A 671 -11.97 -8.70 -29.30
CA VAL A 671 -10.90 -8.83 -30.32
C VAL A 671 -9.82 -7.80 -30.07
N ALA A 672 -10.20 -6.54 -29.78
CA ALA A 672 -9.26 -5.50 -29.40
C ALA A 672 -8.60 -5.79 -28.04
N LEU A 673 -9.35 -6.31 -27.07
CA LEU A 673 -8.86 -6.67 -25.74
C LEU A 673 -7.75 -7.74 -25.79
N LEU A 674 -7.82 -8.65 -26.76
CA LEU A 674 -6.92 -9.80 -26.89
C LEU A 674 -5.89 -9.61 -28.04
N LYS A 675 -5.83 -8.44 -28.67
CA LYS A 675 -5.01 -8.18 -29.88
C LYS A 675 -3.51 -8.40 -29.70
N ASP A 676 -2.99 -8.16 -28.49
CA ASP A 676 -1.55 -8.27 -28.19
C ASP A 676 -1.14 -9.71 -27.81
N ARG A 677 -2.06 -10.67 -27.94
CA ARG A 677 -1.83 -12.09 -27.69
C ARG A 677 -2.05 -12.94 -28.92
N SER A 678 -1.25 -13.98 -29.03
CA SER A 678 -1.35 -14.96 -30.12
C SER A 678 -2.01 -16.24 -29.58
N PHE A 679 -3.11 -16.67 -30.18
CA PHE A 679 -3.82 -17.91 -29.85
C PHE A 679 -3.80 -18.86 -31.02
N ALA A 680 -3.34 -20.09 -30.76
CA ALA A 680 -3.26 -21.12 -31.79
C ALA A 680 -4.63 -21.75 -32.13
N ASP A 681 -5.49 -21.84 -31.11
CA ASP A 681 -6.77 -22.57 -31.20
C ASP A 681 -7.80 -22.04 -30.19
N THR A 682 -9.01 -22.61 -30.24
CA THR A 682 -10.12 -22.25 -29.34
C THR A 682 -9.82 -22.60 -27.89
N GLU A 683 -9.06 -23.68 -27.63
CA GLU A 683 -8.74 -24.09 -26.25
C GLU A 683 -7.90 -23.03 -25.54
N ALA A 684 -6.87 -22.55 -26.20
CA ALA A 684 -5.99 -21.49 -25.67
C ALA A 684 -6.78 -20.21 -25.35
N VAL A 685 -7.77 -19.85 -26.18
CA VAL A 685 -8.65 -18.70 -25.93
C VAL A 685 -9.52 -18.92 -24.71
N VAL A 686 -10.16 -20.08 -24.60
CA VAL A 686 -11.05 -20.42 -23.48
C VAL A 686 -10.25 -20.47 -22.17
N ASP A 687 -9.06 -21.05 -22.15
CA ASP A 687 -8.20 -21.12 -20.99
C ASP A 687 -7.79 -19.72 -20.53
N HIS A 688 -7.39 -18.87 -21.46
CA HIS A 688 -7.08 -17.47 -21.14
C HIS A 688 -8.28 -16.72 -20.56
N MET A 689 -9.49 -16.94 -21.10
CA MET A 689 -10.69 -16.30 -20.56
C MET A 689 -11.08 -16.86 -19.19
N ILE A 690 -10.90 -18.13 -18.94
CA ILE A 690 -11.07 -18.75 -17.61
C ILE A 690 -10.08 -18.10 -16.63
N GLU A 691 -8.81 -18.02 -16.98
CA GLU A 691 -7.78 -17.39 -16.14
C GLU A 691 -8.07 -15.91 -15.87
N ARG A 692 -8.62 -15.18 -16.83
CA ARG A 692 -8.97 -13.76 -16.70
C ARG A 692 -10.12 -13.51 -15.74
N PHE A 693 -11.14 -14.38 -15.73
CA PHE A 693 -12.38 -14.17 -14.99
C PHE A 693 -12.45 -14.95 -13.68
N LEU A 694 -11.92 -16.15 -13.60
CA LEU A 694 -12.13 -17.05 -12.47
C LEU A 694 -10.92 -17.09 -11.52
N ALA A 695 -11.20 -17.22 -10.23
CA ALA A 695 -10.17 -17.30 -9.19
C ALA A 695 -9.40 -18.64 -9.22
N ARG A 696 -10.01 -19.71 -9.74
CA ARG A 696 -9.43 -21.04 -9.89
C ARG A 696 -9.74 -21.63 -11.27
N PRO A 697 -8.91 -22.57 -11.76
CA PRO A 697 -9.22 -23.33 -12.96
C PRO A 697 -10.56 -24.08 -12.82
N LEU A 698 -11.24 -24.25 -13.95
CA LEU A 698 -12.48 -25.07 -14.00
C LEU A 698 -12.17 -26.56 -14.02
N PRO A 699 -13.07 -27.40 -13.46
CA PRO A 699 -13.02 -28.83 -13.68
C PRO A 699 -13.00 -29.20 -15.18
N PRO A 700 -12.26 -30.25 -15.58
CA PRO A 700 -12.07 -30.59 -16.99
C PRO A 700 -13.38 -30.73 -17.81
N GLY A 701 -14.44 -31.24 -17.19
CA GLY A 701 -15.76 -31.36 -17.83
C GLY A 701 -16.37 -29.99 -18.18
N LYS A 702 -16.39 -29.04 -17.23
CA LYS A 702 -16.91 -27.69 -17.48
C LYS A 702 -16.06 -26.92 -18.50
N ARG A 703 -14.73 -27.04 -18.42
CA ARG A 703 -13.80 -26.45 -19.40
C ARG A 703 -14.14 -26.98 -20.82
N ARG A 704 -14.31 -28.29 -21.00
CA ARG A 704 -14.65 -28.89 -22.29
C ARG A 704 -15.99 -28.35 -22.82
N THR A 705 -17.02 -28.26 -21.99
CA THR A 705 -18.32 -27.70 -22.38
C THR A 705 -18.18 -26.26 -22.90
N LEU A 706 -17.31 -25.40 -22.30
CA LEU A 706 -17.07 -24.06 -22.80
C LEU A 706 -16.36 -24.06 -24.16
N ILE A 707 -15.41 -24.99 -24.40
CA ILE A 707 -14.70 -25.12 -25.68
C ILE A 707 -15.70 -25.53 -26.76
N GLU A 708 -16.54 -26.55 -26.49
CA GLU A 708 -17.59 -27.01 -27.40
C GLU A 708 -18.62 -25.92 -27.71
N PHE A 709 -19.00 -25.12 -26.70
CA PHE A 709 -19.94 -24.00 -26.87
C PHE A 709 -19.38 -22.89 -27.79
N VAL A 710 -18.13 -22.50 -27.63
CA VAL A 710 -17.47 -21.48 -28.47
C VAL A 710 -17.31 -22.02 -29.91
N GLY A 711 -17.03 -23.31 -30.04
CA GLY A 711 -16.74 -23.95 -31.31
C GLY A 711 -15.44 -23.45 -31.95
N PRO A 712 -15.13 -23.87 -33.16
CA PRO A 712 -13.85 -23.50 -33.77
C PRO A 712 -13.71 -21.99 -33.97
N LEU A 713 -12.55 -21.45 -33.55
CA LEU A 713 -12.08 -20.12 -33.83
C LEU A 713 -10.88 -20.19 -34.81
N PRO A 714 -10.79 -19.29 -35.80
CA PRO A 714 -9.58 -19.19 -36.60
C PRO A 714 -8.39 -18.71 -35.76
N PRO A 715 -7.13 -18.86 -36.24
CA PRO A 715 -5.98 -18.27 -35.60
C PRO A 715 -6.16 -16.77 -35.34
N SER A 716 -5.66 -16.28 -34.21
CA SER A 716 -5.92 -14.88 -33.78
C SER A 716 -5.46 -13.82 -34.78
N ALA A 717 -4.48 -14.14 -35.63
CA ALA A 717 -4.04 -13.26 -36.73
C ALA A 717 -5.14 -12.94 -37.76
N GLU A 718 -6.17 -13.79 -37.87
CA GLU A 718 -7.28 -13.64 -38.83
C GLU A 718 -8.51 -12.95 -38.24
N TRP A 719 -8.50 -12.64 -36.94
CA TRP A 719 -9.69 -12.13 -36.22
C TRP A 719 -10.16 -10.77 -36.72
N ALA A 720 -9.24 -9.91 -37.16
CA ALA A 720 -9.59 -8.55 -37.65
C ALA A 720 -10.61 -8.61 -38.83
N ALA A 721 -10.49 -9.60 -39.71
CA ALA A 721 -11.38 -9.79 -40.84
C ALA A 721 -12.79 -10.29 -40.44
N GLN A 722 -12.91 -10.92 -39.28
CA GLN A 722 -14.15 -11.54 -38.77
C GLN A 722 -14.55 -10.98 -37.39
N ALA A 723 -14.05 -9.78 -37.03
CA ALA A 723 -14.12 -9.20 -35.69
C ALA A 723 -15.54 -9.25 -35.09
N LYS A 724 -16.58 -8.93 -35.88
CA LYS A 724 -17.98 -8.94 -35.41
C LYS A 724 -18.45 -10.34 -34.96
N ALA A 725 -18.14 -11.37 -35.74
CA ALA A 725 -18.55 -12.74 -35.42
C ALA A 725 -17.78 -13.29 -34.21
N ILE A 726 -16.48 -13.01 -34.15
CA ILE A 726 -15.62 -13.42 -33.04
C ILE A 726 -15.98 -12.68 -31.75
N ASN A 727 -16.19 -11.36 -31.79
CA ASN A 727 -16.68 -10.60 -30.63
C ASN A 727 -18.00 -11.16 -30.08
N ALA A 728 -18.94 -11.57 -30.95
CA ALA A 728 -20.19 -12.17 -30.49
C ALA A 728 -19.97 -13.51 -29.75
N LYS A 729 -19.06 -14.38 -30.25
CA LYS A 729 -18.70 -15.63 -29.59
C LYS A 729 -18.00 -15.39 -28.25
N LEU A 730 -17.04 -14.48 -28.20
CA LEU A 730 -16.30 -14.14 -26.98
C LEU A 730 -17.21 -13.47 -25.94
N GLN A 731 -18.13 -12.58 -26.36
CA GLN A 731 -19.12 -12.03 -25.45
C GLN A 731 -20.03 -13.10 -24.85
N ALA A 732 -20.47 -14.08 -25.65
CA ALA A 732 -21.26 -15.18 -25.17
C ALA A 732 -20.48 -16.04 -24.15
N LEU A 733 -19.20 -16.30 -24.40
CA LEU A 733 -18.31 -16.98 -23.45
C LEU A 733 -18.18 -16.18 -22.13
N VAL A 734 -17.95 -14.86 -22.21
CA VAL A 734 -17.89 -14.00 -21.02
C VAL A 734 -19.19 -14.05 -20.22
N ILE A 735 -20.34 -14.00 -20.90
CA ILE A 735 -21.66 -14.12 -20.25
C ILE A 735 -21.77 -15.44 -19.47
N LEU A 736 -21.33 -16.56 -20.05
CA LEU A 736 -21.34 -17.85 -19.35
C LEU A 736 -20.40 -17.85 -18.14
N LEU A 737 -19.20 -17.28 -18.27
CA LEU A 737 -18.25 -17.19 -17.18
C LEU A 737 -18.78 -16.35 -16.02
N VAL A 738 -19.30 -15.13 -16.28
CA VAL A 738 -19.82 -14.24 -15.23
C VAL A 738 -21.13 -14.72 -14.60
N SER A 739 -21.85 -15.63 -15.28
CA SER A 739 -23.04 -16.30 -14.76
C SER A 739 -22.73 -17.63 -14.07
N SER A 740 -21.46 -18.00 -13.91
CA SER A 740 -21.09 -19.25 -13.22
C SER A 740 -21.00 -19.05 -11.70
N PRO A 741 -21.24 -20.09 -10.89
CA PRO A 741 -21.01 -20.04 -9.45
C PRO A 741 -19.55 -19.72 -9.10
N GLU A 742 -18.59 -20.18 -9.89
CA GLU A 742 -17.16 -19.96 -9.69
C GLU A 742 -16.76 -18.49 -9.84
N TYR A 743 -17.56 -17.71 -10.56
CA TYR A 743 -17.34 -16.26 -10.69
C TYR A 743 -17.83 -15.48 -9.48
N GLN A 744 -18.74 -16.01 -8.67
CA GLN A 744 -19.29 -15.32 -7.50
C GLN A 744 -18.29 -15.21 -6.34
N VAL A 745 -17.16 -15.91 -6.42
CA VAL A 745 -16.11 -15.94 -5.39
C VAL A 745 -14.78 -15.37 -5.90
N SER A 746 -13.92 -14.94 -4.95
CA SER A 746 -12.59 -14.41 -5.25
C SER A 746 -11.52 -14.93 -4.29
#